data_729f9ceeb2e82cb1674c3721fc1700e3
#
_entry.id   729f9ceeb2e82cb1674c3721fc1700e3
#
_cell.length_a   1.000
_cell.length_b   1.000
_cell.length_c   1.000
_cell.angle_alpha   90.00
_cell.angle_beta   90.00
_cell.angle_gamma   90.00
#
_symmetry.space_group_name_H-M   'P 1'
#
loop_
_entity.id
_entity.type
_entity.pdbx_description
1 polymer ?
#
loop_
_entity_poly.entity_id
_entity_poly.type
_entity_poly.pdbx_seq_one_letter_code
_entity_poly.pdbx_strand_id
1 'polypeptide(L)'
;VTDLPATLDLPTALVVLPGGKSAVADAGPARELRPPYARELIQEAPVLVAHAAMTARRLGLNAPGRSRRILDALELYAFVRPARFTAPSAAGLALALGLPEPRGVAAQAQALREVCRILLAELAATPWPSREEALVLAETLDRGGWSWGAAVIGALRSQPIKHSPRGSGLEVWSRIPEWEDQAPAGEPGSKPIDPEAAGRRLDELLQRAGLDEARASQKVFAAETAWAFQPREREGEPRMMLAEAGTGVGKTMGYLAPASLWAEANGPAVWVSTYTRALQRQIERESAGIFPDPAVRARKVVVRKGRENYLCLLNFQESVNAAQLGNGDLVGLGLTARWARASRDGDMTGGDFPAWLPSLFAVAPAVQASAGNLVDRRGECVHAGCVHYRACFIEKAVRGSKHADIVIANHALVMSQAAFDGARTARGLKGDNETTSLRRIVFDEGHHLFDAADSAFSAALSGAESAELRRWIRGPEGRGRRGRGLEARLMEIVGDREAARDALQDAIHAAAALPGEGWSGRIAPPDGQVNPLGPIEAFLVAVIEQLRARAAPGDQGLEAAARPATDLVRDTAALAAAALARVEAPLLALARHLEDLLDEETDELPTSDRARIEGALRGLDRRARMTLPGWRSMLKAIEEDAEDDPDFVDWFDATFLYGRVVDAACRRHWVDPTEPLTAAVIAPAHGILVTSATLADSTLDDPFALAEMRTGAARLPERPQTLRLQSPFDYAANTRAFVVTDVGKDDPRQVAAAMRELFLAAGGGGLGLFTAIRRLKAVHERIAAPLADKGLALYAQHVDPLEVGALVDIFRAEEDSCLLGTDAVRDGVDVPGRSLRLLVFDRMPWPRPDILHKARRQRFGGKGYDDGLARARLAQAFGRLIRRADDKGVFVMLDAAAPTRLFSGLPEGVELQRVGLVEAIEATAAFLARG
;
A
#
# COMPACT_ATOMS: atom_id res chain seq x y z
N VAL A 1 29.22 -24.95 13.53
CA VAL A 1 29.34 -24.84 12.05
C VAL A 1 29.45 -26.25 11.55
N THR A 2 28.36 -26.88 11.17
CA THR A 2 28.32 -28.20 10.54
C THR A 2 28.89 -28.07 9.13
N ASP A 3 29.96 -28.83 8.83
CA ASP A 3 30.54 -28.89 7.49
C ASP A 3 29.45 -29.33 6.50
N LEU A 4 29.22 -28.49 5.48
CA LEU A 4 28.45 -28.87 4.32
C LEU A 4 29.15 -30.05 3.63
N PRO A 5 28.42 -31.01 3.06
CA PRO A 5 29.05 -32.02 2.22
C PRO A 5 29.85 -31.30 1.13
N ALA A 6 31.08 -31.70 0.93
CA ALA A 6 32.03 -31.10 -0.01
C ALA A 6 31.61 -31.05 -1.50
N THR A 7 30.36 -31.45 -1.78
CA THR A 7 29.78 -31.57 -3.13
C THR A 7 28.91 -30.39 -3.56
N LEU A 8 28.69 -29.36 -2.70
CA LEU A 8 27.88 -28.17 -3.07
C LEU A 8 28.80 -27.01 -3.45
N ASP A 9 29.37 -27.11 -4.64
CA ASP A 9 30.12 -25.99 -5.21
C ASP A 9 29.13 -24.92 -5.73
N LEU A 10 29.03 -23.80 -4.99
CA LEU A 10 28.20 -22.68 -5.39
C LEU A 10 28.82 -21.97 -6.60
N PRO A 11 28.02 -21.60 -7.61
CA PRO A 11 28.53 -20.84 -8.73
C PRO A 11 29.05 -19.47 -8.31
N THR A 12 29.74 -18.81 -9.22
CA THR A 12 30.28 -17.46 -9.03
C THR A 12 29.14 -16.50 -8.65
N ALA A 13 29.26 -15.82 -7.51
CA ALA A 13 28.32 -14.77 -7.12
C ALA A 13 28.63 -13.50 -7.91
N LEU A 14 27.59 -12.89 -8.46
CA LEU A 14 27.64 -11.62 -9.19
C LEU A 14 26.74 -10.60 -8.48
N VAL A 15 27.31 -9.47 -8.08
CA VAL A 15 26.58 -8.30 -7.60
C VAL A 15 26.81 -7.14 -8.56
N VAL A 16 25.73 -6.47 -8.93
CA VAL A 16 25.73 -5.28 -9.79
C VAL A 16 25.00 -4.16 -9.06
N LEU A 17 25.69 -3.07 -8.75
CA LEU A 17 25.10 -1.89 -8.15
C LEU A 17 24.32 -1.06 -9.19
N PRO A 18 23.37 -0.21 -8.78
CA PRO A 18 22.83 0.84 -9.64
C PRO A 18 23.99 1.64 -10.27
N GLY A 19 23.92 1.92 -11.58
CA GLY A 19 25.04 2.54 -12.31
C GLY A 19 26.02 1.56 -12.96
N GLY A 20 25.85 0.24 -12.71
CA GLY A 20 26.57 -0.82 -13.44
C GLY A 20 27.88 -1.28 -12.82
N LYS A 21 28.37 -0.67 -11.73
CA LYS A 21 29.55 -1.17 -11.01
C LYS A 21 29.28 -2.58 -10.52
N SER A 22 30.17 -3.52 -10.83
CA SER A 22 29.95 -4.93 -10.55
C SER A 22 31.16 -5.62 -9.95
N ALA A 23 30.91 -6.67 -9.18
CA ALA A 23 31.93 -7.55 -8.64
C ALA A 23 31.49 -9.00 -8.64
N VAL A 24 32.46 -9.89 -8.62
CA VAL A 24 32.24 -11.34 -8.51
C VAL A 24 33.03 -11.92 -7.34
N ALA A 25 32.47 -12.99 -6.78
CA ALA A 25 33.12 -13.81 -5.77
C ALA A 25 32.95 -15.30 -6.14
N ASP A 26 34.04 -15.99 -6.22
CA ASP A 26 34.14 -17.45 -6.34
C ASP A 26 34.70 -18.06 -5.03
N ALA A 27 35.40 -19.13 -5.10
CA ALA A 27 36.12 -19.71 -3.94
C ALA A 27 37.32 -18.85 -3.45
N GLY A 28 37.75 -17.88 -4.26
CA GLY A 28 38.82 -16.95 -3.93
C GLY A 28 38.32 -15.58 -3.45
N PRO A 29 39.20 -14.59 -3.33
CA PRO A 29 38.84 -13.24 -2.94
C PRO A 29 37.93 -12.57 -4.00
N ALA A 30 36.97 -11.79 -3.52
CA ALA A 30 36.08 -11.04 -4.42
C ALA A 30 36.84 -9.99 -5.23
N ARG A 31 36.46 -9.82 -6.49
CA ARG A 31 37.10 -8.89 -7.44
C ARG A 31 36.07 -8.07 -8.20
N GLU A 32 36.40 -6.83 -8.46
CA GLU A 32 35.56 -5.98 -9.32
C GLU A 32 35.63 -6.50 -10.78
N LEU A 33 34.49 -6.39 -11.47
CA LEU A 33 34.32 -6.84 -12.84
C LEU A 33 33.80 -5.69 -13.70
N ARG A 34 34.32 -5.53 -14.91
CA ARG A 34 33.82 -4.53 -15.84
C ARG A 34 32.43 -4.94 -16.39
N PRO A 35 31.51 -4.00 -16.63
CA PRO A 35 30.14 -4.31 -17.07
C PRO A 35 30.04 -5.24 -18.30
N PRO A 36 30.88 -5.16 -19.35
CA PRO A 36 30.81 -6.11 -20.46
C PRO A 36 30.99 -7.57 -20.03
N TYR A 37 31.99 -7.84 -19.16
CA TYR A 37 32.24 -9.19 -18.64
C TYR A 37 31.16 -9.67 -17.69
N ALA A 38 30.53 -8.75 -16.94
CA ALA A 38 29.39 -9.08 -16.11
C ALA A 38 28.16 -9.49 -16.96
N ARG A 39 27.98 -8.86 -18.14
CA ARG A 39 26.93 -9.24 -19.11
C ARG A 39 27.18 -10.63 -19.70
N GLU A 40 28.40 -10.90 -20.11
CA GLU A 40 28.83 -12.21 -20.64
C GLU A 40 28.59 -13.30 -19.58
N LEU A 41 29.05 -13.06 -18.34
CA LEU A 41 28.91 -14.02 -17.24
C LEU A 41 27.47 -14.42 -16.98
N ILE A 42 26.53 -13.45 -16.87
CA ILE A 42 25.10 -13.75 -16.59
C ILE A 42 24.39 -14.46 -17.75
N GLN A 43 24.91 -14.30 -18.98
CA GLN A 43 24.33 -14.92 -20.18
C GLN A 43 24.88 -16.32 -20.43
N GLU A 44 26.13 -16.60 -20.12
CA GLU A 44 26.84 -17.80 -20.58
C GLU A 44 27.14 -18.81 -19.47
N ALA A 45 27.38 -18.36 -18.24
CA ALA A 45 27.77 -19.22 -17.14
C ALA A 45 26.70 -19.32 -16.04
N PRO A 46 26.73 -20.37 -15.19
CA PRO A 46 25.96 -20.41 -13.94
C PRO A 46 26.40 -19.31 -13.01
N VAL A 47 25.42 -18.51 -12.53
CA VAL A 47 25.72 -17.37 -11.64
C VAL A 47 24.73 -17.29 -10.47
N LEU A 48 25.26 -16.87 -9.33
CA LEU A 48 24.51 -16.57 -8.13
C LEU A 48 24.25 -15.07 -8.04
N VAL A 49 23.00 -14.64 -7.90
CA VAL A 49 22.61 -13.23 -7.84
C VAL A 49 21.63 -12.98 -6.71
N ALA A 50 21.47 -11.72 -6.32
CA ALA A 50 20.33 -11.25 -5.55
C ALA A 50 19.40 -10.43 -6.45
N HIS A 51 18.20 -10.92 -6.72
CA HIS A 51 17.20 -10.33 -7.60
C HIS A 51 17.62 -10.34 -9.10
N ALA A 52 17.44 -11.46 -9.74
CA ALA A 52 17.90 -11.70 -11.14
C ALA A 52 17.40 -10.65 -12.15
N ALA A 53 16.12 -10.26 -12.08
CA ALA A 53 15.54 -9.25 -12.99
C ALA A 53 16.19 -7.87 -12.81
N MET A 54 16.47 -7.47 -11.57
CA MET A 54 17.13 -6.21 -11.25
C MET A 54 18.60 -6.22 -11.71
N THR A 55 19.30 -7.32 -11.46
CA THR A 55 20.69 -7.51 -11.90
C THR A 55 20.83 -7.41 -13.42
N ALA A 56 19.96 -8.09 -14.18
CA ALA A 56 19.93 -8.02 -15.63
C ALA A 56 19.65 -6.60 -16.14
N ARG A 57 18.66 -5.93 -15.59
CA ARG A 57 18.32 -4.55 -15.95
C ARG A 57 19.46 -3.56 -15.71
N ARG A 58 20.19 -3.70 -14.60
CA ARG A 58 21.38 -2.88 -14.30
C ARG A 58 22.52 -3.09 -15.30
N LEU A 59 22.56 -4.27 -15.93
CA LEU A 59 23.48 -4.57 -17.02
C LEU A 59 22.94 -4.15 -18.41
N GLY A 60 21.77 -3.54 -18.49
CA GLY A 60 21.11 -3.15 -19.75
C GLY A 60 20.57 -4.33 -20.54
N LEU A 61 20.27 -5.45 -19.85
CA LEU A 61 19.67 -6.64 -20.43
C LEU A 61 18.18 -6.70 -20.13
N ASN A 62 17.44 -7.42 -20.96
CA ASN A 62 16.06 -7.79 -20.62
C ASN A 62 16.07 -8.72 -19.40
N ALA A 63 14.98 -8.67 -18.62
CA ALA A 63 14.84 -9.59 -17.52
C ALA A 63 14.95 -11.04 -18.03
N PRO A 64 15.80 -11.89 -17.42
CA PRO A 64 15.97 -13.25 -17.87
C PRO A 64 14.67 -14.02 -17.64
N GLY A 65 14.27 -14.82 -18.60
CA GLY A 65 13.30 -15.85 -18.34
C GLY A 65 13.82 -16.86 -17.31
N ARG A 66 13.00 -17.82 -16.89
CA ARG A 66 13.47 -18.88 -16.01
C ARG A 66 14.63 -19.61 -16.64
N SER A 67 15.75 -19.59 -15.95
CA SER A 67 16.98 -20.27 -16.37
C SER A 67 17.57 -21.03 -15.19
N ARG A 68 17.87 -22.31 -15.40
CA ARG A 68 18.58 -23.11 -14.37
C ARG A 68 20.02 -22.62 -14.11
N ARG A 69 20.51 -21.69 -14.92
CA ARG A 69 21.86 -21.11 -14.76
C ARG A 69 21.88 -19.95 -13.77
N ILE A 70 20.75 -19.28 -13.54
CA ILE A 70 20.69 -18.11 -12.64
C ILE A 70 20.09 -18.57 -11.32
N LEU A 71 20.89 -18.57 -10.27
CA LEU A 71 20.48 -18.91 -8.92
C LEU A 71 20.20 -17.60 -8.17
N ASP A 72 18.93 -17.33 -7.91
CA ASP A 72 18.55 -16.14 -7.15
C ASP A 72 18.51 -16.45 -5.64
N ALA A 73 19.33 -15.77 -4.86
CA ALA A 73 19.44 -15.99 -3.43
C ALA A 73 18.14 -15.63 -2.68
N LEU A 74 17.33 -14.73 -3.24
CA LEU A 74 16.02 -14.38 -2.67
C LEU A 74 15.02 -15.54 -2.80
N GLU A 75 15.08 -16.31 -3.88
CA GLU A 75 14.25 -17.54 -4.01
C GLU A 75 14.65 -18.58 -2.94
N LEU A 76 15.96 -18.77 -2.73
CA LEU A 76 16.46 -19.66 -1.68
C LEU A 76 16.04 -19.16 -0.28
N TYR A 77 16.17 -17.86 -0.02
CA TYR A 77 15.73 -17.26 1.25
C TYR A 77 14.23 -17.46 1.50
N ALA A 78 13.40 -17.19 0.48
CA ALA A 78 11.94 -17.40 0.58
C ALA A 78 11.57 -18.85 0.85
N PHE A 79 12.34 -19.81 0.36
CA PHE A 79 12.12 -21.23 0.63
C PHE A 79 12.55 -21.63 2.04
N VAL A 80 13.72 -21.18 2.51
CA VAL A 80 14.33 -21.59 3.80
C VAL A 80 13.69 -20.86 4.96
N ARG A 81 13.49 -19.54 4.82
CA ARG A 81 12.92 -18.63 5.82
C ARG A 81 11.66 -17.93 5.33
N PRO A 82 10.61 -18.69 4.95
CA PRO A 82 9.34 -18.10 4.54
C PRO A 82 8.80 -17.24 5.69
N ALA A 83 8.03 -16.23 5.38
CA ALA A 83 7.42 -15.32 6.38
C ALA A 83 8.45 -14.60 7.28
N ARG A 84 9.68 -14.42 6.80
CA ARG A 84 10.73 -13.63 7.45
C ARG A 84 11.11 -12.45 6.55
N PHE A 85 11.17 -11.28 7.15
CA PHE A 85 11.55 -10.07 6.43
C PHE A 85 13.02 -10.07 6.02
N THR A 86 13.31 -9.60 4.80
CA THR A 86 14.63 -9.16 4.32
C THR A 86 14.46 -8.07 3.26
N ALA A 87 15.39 -7.12 3.21
CA ALA A 87 15.49 -6.22 2.06
C ALA A 87 16.02 -7.01 0.85
N PRO A 88 15.52 -6.78 -0.39
CA PRO A 88 15.84 -7.58 -1.56
C PRO A 88 17.20 -7.19 -2.18
N SER A 89 18.25 -7.26 -1.39
CA SER A 89 19.63 -7.00 -1.80
C SER A 89 20.62 -7.94 -1.10
N ALA A 90 21.84 -8.02 -1.59
CA ALA A 90 22.89 -8.83 -0.96
C ALA A 90 23.19 -8.36 0.48
N ALA A 91 23.18 -7.06 0.71
CA ALA A 91 23.34 -6.49 2.06
C ALA A 91 22.15 -6.83 2.96
N GLY A 92 20.91 -6.66 2.46
CA GLY A 92 19.71 -7.02 3.21
C GLY A 92 19.65 -8.48 3.61
N LEU A 93 20.02 -9.39 2.72
CA LEU A 93 20.14 -10.83 3.01
C LEU A 93 21.20 -11.12 4.08
N ALA A 94 22.36 -10.47 4.00
CA ALA A 94 23.41 -10.62 5.01
C ALA A 94 22.94 -10.18 6.39
N LEU A 95 22.35 -8.99 6.48
CA LEU A 95 21.78 -8.46 7.73
C LEU A 95 20.68 -9.35 8.31
N ALA A 96 19.80 -9.90 7.45
CA ALA A 96 18.72 -10.81 7.87
C ALA A 96 19.24 -12.14 8.46
N LEU A 97 20.50 -12.50 8.15
CA LEU A 97 21.21 -13.67 8.73
C LEU A 97 22.12 -13.31 9.91
N GLY A 98 22.16 -12.03 10.33
CA GLY A 98 23.02 -11.56 11.42
C GLY A 98 24.50 -11.40 11.01
N LEU A 99 24.79 -11.34 9.71
CA LEU A 99 26.13 -11.04 9.21
C LEU A 99 26.40 -9.53 9.28
N PRO A 100 27.68 -9.11 9.38
CA PRO A 100 28.04 -7.70 9.29
C PRO A 100 27.59 -7.10 7.95
N GLU A 101 27.25 -5.79 7.95
CA GLU A 101 26.90 -5.07 6.75
C GLU A 101 28.06 -5.10 5.73
N PRO A 102 27.83 -5.65 4.50
CA PRO A 102 28.90 -5.72 3.49
C PRO A 102 29.02 -4.39 2.75
N ARG A 103 30.04 -3.60 3.08
CA ARG A 103 30.31 -2.31 2.46
C ARG A 103 31.05 -2.45 1.14
N GLY A 104 30.48 -1.90 0.07
CA GLY A 104 31.00 -1.94 -1.29
C GLY A 104 30.68 -3.23 -2.06
N VAL A 105 30.76 -3.17 -3.39
CA VAL A 105 30.28 -4.22 -4.29
C VAL A 105 31.01 -5.56 -4.14
N ALA A 106 32.32 -5.54 -3.87
CA ALA A 106 33.12 -6.77 -3.68
C ALA A 106 32.73 -7.50 -2.38
N ALA A 107 32.53 -6.75 -1.26
CA ALA A 107 32.07 -7.33 -0.01
C ALA A 107 30.63 -7.88 -0.12
N GLN A 108 29.76 -7.21 -0.88
CA GLN A 108 28.41 -7.72 -1.16
C GLN A 108 28.44 -9.01 -1.98
N ALA A 109 29.33 -9.16 -2.96
CA ALA A 109 29.46 -10.41 -3.72
C ALA A 109 29.94 -11.57 -2.83
N GLN A 110 30.88 -11.32 -1.94
CA GLN A 110 31.34 -12.32 -0.99
C GLN A 110 30.28 -12.69 0.03
N ALA A 111 29.57 -11.70 0.59
CA ALA A 111 28.47 -11.91 1.53
C ALA A 111 27.33 -12.72 0.90
N LEU A 112 27.01 -12.49 -0.38
CA LEU A 112 25.96 -13.23 -1.09
C LEU A 112 26.26 -14.72 -1.16
N ARG A 113 27.49 -15.10 -1.38
CA ARG A 113 27.94 -16.49 -1.38
C ARG A 113 27.82 -17.12 0.00
N GLU A 114 28.24 -16.39 1.05
CA GLU A 114 28.13 -16.84 2.44
C GLU A 114 26.67 -16.98 2.89
N VAL A 115 25.80 -16.05 2.51
CA VAL A 115 24.34 -16.14 2.73
C VAL A 115 23.78 -17.46 2.21
N CYS A 116 24.08 -17.81 0.96
CA CYS A 116 23.58 -19.05 0.37
C CYS A 116 24.15 -20.30 1.03
N ARG A 117 25.41 -20.25 1.45
CA ARG A 117 26.05 -21.34 2.21
C ARG A 117 25.34 -21.57 3.56
N ILE A 118 25.04 -20.49 4.29
CA ILE A 118 24.34 -20.56 5.56
C ILE A 118 22.91 -21.10 5.37
N LEU A 119 22.17 -20.65 4.37
CA LEU A 119 20.81 -21.11 4.10
C LEU A 119 20.78 -22.61 3.73
N LEU A 120 21.72 -23.08 2.92
CA LEU A 120 21.81 -24.50 2.59
C LEU A 120 22.25 -25.35 3.80
N ALA A 121 23.16 -24.83 4.64
CA ALA A 121 23.54 -25.46 5.89
C ALA A 121 22.35 -25.57 6.87
N GLU A 122 21.50 -24.53 6.92
CA GLU A 122 20.27 -24.55 7.73
C GLU A 122 19.32 -25.67 7.29
N LEU A 123 19.15 -25.89 5.98
CA LEU A 123 18.37 -27.01 5.45
C LEU A 123 18.96 -28.39 5.79
N ALA A 124 20.29 -28.49 5.81
CA ALA A 124 20.99 -29.71 6.17
C ALA A 124 21.01 -30.02 7.67
N ALA A 125 20.78 -29.00 8.52
CA ALA A 125 20.81 -29.14 9.98
C ALA A 125 19.67 -30.02 10.53
N THR A 126 19.93 -30.67 11.70
CA THR A 126 18.94 -31.46 12.41
C THR A 126 18.67 -30.83 13.78
N PRO A 127 17.40 -30.63 14.18
CA PRO A 127 16.16 -30.86 13.43
C PRO A 127 15.81 -29.66 12.54
N TRP A 128 15.33 -29.91 11.32
CA TRP A 128 14.74 -28.88 10.48
C TRP A 128 13.22 -29.11 10.36
N PRO A 129 12.37 -28.12 10.72
CA PRO A 129 10.91 -28.33 10.78
C PRO A 129 10.31 -28.67 9.42
N SER A 130 9.40 -29.63 9.39
CA SER A 130 8.65 -30.04 8.17
C SER A 130 9.55 -30.41 6.96
N ARG A 131 10.68 -31.10 7.26
CA ARG A 131 11.68 -31.51 6.24
C ARG A 131 11.06 -32.32 5.10
N GLU A 132 10.22 -33.31 5.44
CA GLU A 132 9.56 -34.17 4.46
C GLU A 132 8.67 -33.37 3.50
N GLU A 133 7.91 -32.45 4.04
CA GLU A 133 7.03 -31.57 3.22
C GLU A 133 7.86 -30.64 2.30
N ALA A 134 8.92 -30.08 2.83
CA ALA A 134 9.83 -29.22 2.08
C ALA A 134 10.52 -29.99 0.95
N LEU A 135 10.86 -31.26 1.17
CA LEU A 135 11.46 -32.09 0.14
C LEU A 135 10.51 -32.33 -1.03
N VAL A 136 9.27 -32.75 -0.74
CA VAL A 136 8.25 -32.98 -1.79
C VAL A 136 8.00 -31.71 -2.59
N LEU A 137 7.90 -30.58 -1.91
CA LEU A 137 7.77 -29.29 -2.57
C LEU A 137 9.01 -28.96 -3.43
N ALA A 138 10.22 -29.13 -2.92
CA ALA A 138 11.47 -28.90 -3.65
C ALA A 138 11.57 -29.75 -4.91
N GLU A 139 11.17 -31.04 -4.83
CA GLU A 139 11.10 -31.94 -5.99
C GLU A 139 10.06 -31.47 -7.03
N THR A 140 8.94 -30.92 -6.58
CA THR A 140 7.94 -30.33 -7.48
C THR A 140 8.47 -29.05 -8.14
N LEU A 141 9.15 -28.20 -7.40
CA LEU A 141 9.77 -26.97 -7.93
C LEU A 141 10.92 -27.29 -8.91
N ASP A 142 11.74 -28.32 -8.63
CA ASP A 142 12.79 -28.76 -9.54
C ASP A 142 12.23 -29.24 -10.88
N ARG A 143 11.15 -30.00 -10.85
CA ARG A 143 10.39 -30.38 -12.08
C ARG A 143 9.85 -29.16 -12.82
N GLY A 144 9.45 -28.10 -12.07
CA GLY A 144 9.04 -26.81 -12.61
C GLY A 144 10.18 -25.92 -13.10
N GLY A 145 11.44 -26.40 -13.06
CA GLY A 145 12.62 -25.68 -13.55
C GLY A 145 13.27 -24.75 -12.53
N TRP A 146 13.04 -24.98 -11.23
CA TRP A 146 13.67 -24.17 -10.19
C TRP A 146 15.18 -24.37 -10.14
N SER A 147 15.94 -23.29 -10.24
CA SER A 147 17.40 -23.33 -10.29
C SER A 147 18.07 -23.88 -9.02
N TRP A 148 17.44 -23.71 -7.86
CA TRP A 148 17.89 -24.23 -6.57
C TRP A 148 17.48 -25.67 -6.31
N GLY A 149 16.64 -26.30 -7.16
CA GLY A 149 16.02 -27.60 -6.89
C GLY A 149 17.01 -28.67 -6.46
N ALA A 150 18.04 -28.90 -7.28
CA ALA A 150 19.05 -29.94 -6.98
C ALA A 150 19.81 -29.68 -5.67
N ALA A 151 20.22 -28.44 -5.39
CA ALA A 151 20.98 -28.05 -4.20
C ALA A 151 20.12 -28.21 -2.92
N VAL A 152 18.85 -27.75 -2.98
CA VAL A 152 17.91 -27.83 -1.87
C VAL A 152 17.52 -29.29 -1.57
N ILE A 153 17.24 -30.09 -2.60
CA ILE A 153 16.96 -31.53 -2.44
C ILE A 153 18.15 -32.25 -1.83
N GLY A 154 19.38 -31.95 -2.29
CA GLY A 154 20.61 -32.50 -1.73
C GLY A 154 20.78 -32.17 -0.26
N ALA A 155 20.60 -30.89 0.11
CA ALA A 155 20.69 -30.43 1.49
C ALA A 155 19.62 -31.09 2.38
N LEU A 156 18.38 -31.20 1.92
CA LEU A 156 17.29 -31.86 2.68
C LEU A 156 17.51 -33.37 2.86
N ARG A 157 18.08 -34.04 1.85
CA ARG A 157 18.39 -35.48 1.90
C ARG A 157 19.66 -35.85 2.69
N SER A 158 20.45 -34.85 3.10
CA SER A 158 21.63 -35.10 3.95
C SER A 158 21.30 -35.74 5.31
N GLN A 159 20.05 -35.69 5.72
CA GLN A 159 19.52 -36.32 6.94
C GLN A 159 18.46 -37.36 6.62
N PRO A 160 18.27 -38.38 7.45
CA PRO A 160 17.28 -39.43 7.24
C PRO A 160 15.84 -38.87 7.17
N ILE A 161 15.09 -39.32 6.22
CA ILE A 161 13.69 -38.96 6.02
C ILE A 161 12.86 -40.15 6.48
N LYS A 162 12.00 -39.94 7.48
CA LYS A 162 11.23 -41.01 8.12
C LYS A 162 10.04 -41.45 7.26
N HIS A 163 9.44 -40.54 6.50
CA HIS A 163 8.28 -40.82 5.67
C HIS A 163 8.41 -40.04 4.37
N SER A 164 8.00 -40.63 3.24
CA SER A 164 7.84 -39.92 1.99
C SER A 164 6.40 -39.41 1.89
N PRO A 165 6.15 -38.11 2.11
CA PRO A 165 4.80 -37.60 1.97
C PRO A 165 4.35 -37.70 0.51
N ARG A 166 3.07 -37.96 0.30
CA ARG A 166 2.44 -38.03 -1.02
C ARG A 166 1.96 -36.63 -1.41
N GLY A 167 1.89 -36.34 -2.70
CA GLY A 167 1.35 -35.11 -3.26
C GLY A 167 2.42 -34.22 -3.89
N SER A 168 2.09 -32.96 -4.18
CA SER A 168 2.98 -31.98 -4.81
C SER A 168 3.63 -31.04 -3.79
N GLY A 169 3.15 -31.04 -2.55
CA GLY A 169 3.55 -30.06 -1.51
C GLY A 169 2.91 -28.67 -1.72
N LEU A 170 2.07 -28.51 -2.73
CA LEU A 170 1.39 -27.24 -3.05
C LEU A 170 0.03 -27.10 -2.34
N GLU A 171 -0.52 -28.20 -1.81
CA GLU A 171 -1.85 -28.29 -1.18
C GLU A 171 -1.85 -27.76 0.25
N VAL A 172 -1.36 -26.53 0.44
CA VAL A 172 -1.17 -25.94 1.77
C VAL A 172 -2.47 -25.64 2.50
N TRP A 173 -3.57 -25.45 1.79
CA TRP A 173 -4.89 -25.16 2.38
C TRP A 173 -5.38 -26.25 3.32
N SER A 174 -4.95 -27.50 3.17
CA SER A 174 -5.28 -28.61 4.07
C SER A 174 -4.49 -28.59 5.38
N ARG A 175 -3.55 -27.67 5.53
CA ARG A 175 -2.61 -27.60 6.66
C ARG A 175 -2.58 -26.23 7.36
N ILE A 176 -3.34 -25.27 6.84
CA ILE A 176 -3.54 -23.98 7.50
C ILE A 176 -4.51 -24.22 8.66
N PRO A 177 -4.20 -23.73 9.88
CA PRO A 177 -5.08 -23.88 11.03
C PRO A 177 -6.45 -23.24 10.77
N GLU A 178 -7.51 -23.97 11.10
CA GLU A 178 -8.86 -23.43 11.07
C GLU A 178 -9.04 -22.38 12.17
N TRP A 179 -9.83 -21.36 11.89
CA TRP A 179 -10.28 -20.43 12.91
C TRP A 179 -11.38 -21.05 13.77
N GLU A 180 -11.41 -20.68 15.05
CA GLU A 180 -12.39 -21.14 16.02
C GLU A 180 -13.58 -20.19 16.10
N ASP A 181 -14.80 -20.73 16.30
CA ASP A 181 -15.98 -19.92 16.58
C ASP A 181 -15.84 -19.31 17.97
N GLN A 182 -16.19 -18.04 18.08
CA GLN A 182 -16.21 -17.29 19.31
C GLN A 182 -17.64 -16.78 19.56
N ALA A 183 -18.02 -16.73 20.83
CA ALA A 183 -19.31 -16.11 21.18
C ALA A 183 -19.33 -14.65 20.70
N PRO A 184 -20.50 -14.12 20.27
CA PRO A 184 -20.61 -12.74 19.86
C PRO A 184 -20.04 -11.80 20.93
N ALA A 185 -19.22 -10.82 20.50
CA ALA A 185 -18.77 -9.78 21.41
C ALA A 185 -19.96 -8.91 21.84
N GLY A 186 -20.05 -8.59 23.12
CA GLY A 186 -21.02 -7.65 23.64
C GLY A 186 -20.79 -6.25 23.07
N GLU A 187 -21.80 -5.40 23.12
CA GLU A 187 -21.62 -3.99 22.78
C GLU A 187 -20.66 -3.33 23.78
N PRO A 188 -19.73 -2.49 23.30
CA PRO A 188 -18.78 -1.82 24.17
C PRO A 188 -19.48 -0.85 25.13
N GLY A 189 -19.01 -0.79 26.37
CA GLY A 189 -19.46 0.16 27.36
C GLY A 189 -19.07 1.61 27.05
N SER A 190 -19.29 2.50 28.02
CA SER A 190 -18.97 3.93 27.89
C SER A 190 -18.32 4.52 29.16
N LYS A 191 -17.63 3.69 29.94
CA LYS A 191 -16.90 4.17 31.13
C LYS A 191 -15.81 5.15 30.72
N PRO A 192 -15.71 6.33 31.37
CA PRO A 192 -14.68 7.31 31.08
C PRO A 192 -13.27 6.78 31.44
N ILE A 193 -12.25 7.35 30.80
CA ILE A 193 -10.84 7.06 31.10
C ILE A 193 -10.25 8.24 31.86
N ASP A 194 -9.70 7.95 33.04
CA ASP A 194 -8.99 8.93 33.84
C ASP A 194 -7.66 9.34 33.17
N PRO A 195 -7.40 10.66 32.94
CA PRO A 195 -6.17 11.14 32.35
C PRO A 195 -4.90 10.72 33.12
N GLU A 196 -4.96 10.70 34.48
CA GLU A 196 -3.81 10.25 35.28
C GLU A 196 -3.56 8.74 35.12
N ALA A 197 -4.64 7.93 34.99
CA ALA A 197 -4.51 6.51 34.70
C ALA A 197 -3.88 6.29 33.33
N ALA A 198 -4.17 7.11 32.34
CA ALA A 198 -3.52 7.06 31.02
C ALA A 198 -2.03 7.33 31.12
N GLY A 199 -1.62 8.32 31.92
CA GLY A 199 -0.21 8.58 32.21
C GLY A 199 0.52 7.41 32.90
N ARG A 200 -0.12 6.81 33.93
CA ARG A 200 0.41 5.62 34.60
C ARG A 200 0.52 4.41 33.65
N ARG A 201 -0.47 4.20 32.80
CA ARG A 201 -0.44 3.14 31.80
C ARG A 201 0.71 3.35 30.80
N LEU A 202 0.98 4.57 30.37
CA LEU A 202 2.12 4.86 29.51
C LEU A 202 3.44 4.44 30.16
N ASP A 203 3.66 4.77 31.45
CA ASP A 203 4.87 4.37 32.18
C ASP A 203 5.01 2.83 32.21
N GLU A 204 3.91 2.09 32.46
CA GLU A 204 3.89 0.63 32.39
C GLU A 204 4.28 0.10 31.00
N LEU A 205 3.74 0.69 29.93
CA LEU A 205 4.02 0.26 28.57
C LEU A 205 5.48 0.47 28.19
N LEU A 206 6.06 1.61 28.54
CA LEU A 206 7.46 1.94 28.29
C LEU A 206 8.40 1.00 29.08
N GLN A 207 8.11 0.77 30.34
CA GLN A 207 8.89 -0.17 31.16
C GLN A 207 8.89 -1.57 30.57
N ARG A 208 7.73 -2.08 30.12
CA ARG A 208 7.63 -3.39 29.45
C ARG A 208 8.37 -3.44 28.11
N ALA A 209 8.45 -2.33 27.41
CA ALA A 209 9.21 -2.21 26.17
C ALA A 209 10.72 -2.07 26.39
N GLY A 210 11.19 -1.99 27.62
CA GLY A 210 12.60 -1.78 27.96
C GLY A 210 13.10 -0.38 27.56
N LEU A 211 12.20 0.58 27.50
CA LEU A 211 12.50 1.99 27.22
C LEU A 211 12.65 2.75 28.55
N ASP A 212 13.52 3.77 28.53
CA ASP A 212 13.69 4.67 29.65
C ASP A 212 12.40 5.44 29.96
N GLU A 213 12.39 6.19 31.07
CA GLU A 213 11.24 6.97 31.53
C GLU A 213 10.55 7.79 30.43
N ALA A 214 9.22 7.87 30.52
CA ALA A 214 8.43 8.69 29.61
C ALA A 214 8.88 10.15 29.65
N ARG A 215 9.07 10.76 28.48
CA ARG A 215 9.30 12.19 28.35
C ARG A 215 8.08 12.95 28.88
N ALA A 216 8.31 14.12 29.51
CA ALA A 216 7.20 14.93 30.06
C ALA A 216 6.13 15.23 28.99
N SER A 217 6.53 15.57 27.75
CA SER A 217 5.61 15.81 26.64
C SER A 217 4.80 14.56 26.25
N GLN A 218 5.37 13.36 26.37
CA GLN A 218 4.67 12.11 26.08
C GLN A 218 3.61 11.79 27.15
N LYS A 219 3.90 12.09 28.43
CA LYS A 219 2.92 11.93 29.52
C LYS A 219 1.74 12.90 29.35
N VAL A 220 2.02 14.16 29.02
CA VAL A 220 0.99 15.15 28.71
C VAL A 220 0.14 14.68 27.53
N PHE A 221 0.78 14.17 26.46
CA PHE A 221 0.06 13.65 25.30
C PHE A 221 -0.88 12.50 25.67
N ALA A 222 -0.42 11.52 26.47
CA ALA A 222 -1.25 10.39 26.88
C ALA A 222 -2.43 10.83 27.78
N ALA A 223 -2.20 11.76 28.69
CA ALA A 223 -3.23 12.29 29.61
C ALA A 223 -4.29 13.10 28.83
N GLU A 224 -3.87 14.03 27.99
CA GLU A 224 -4.79 14.89 27.24
C GLU A 224 -5.59 14.11 26.20
N THR A 225 -4.98 13.14 25.52
CA THR A 225 -5.68 12.31 24.52
C THR A 225 -6.74 11.37 25.14
N ALA A 226 -6.75 11.19 26.48
CA ALA A 226 -7.83 10.52 27.18
C ALA A 226 -9.20 11.21 26.99
N TRP A 227 -9.21 12.49 26.58
CA TRP A 227 -10.43 13.21 26.18
C TRP A 227 -11.23 12.50 25.09
N ALA A 228 -10.58 11.99 24.06
CA ALA A 228 -11.26 11.27 22.98
C ALA A 228 -11.90 9.94 23.43
N PHE A 229 -11.60 9.49 24.64
CA PHE A 229 -12.15 8.28 25.26
C PHE A 229 -13.21 8.57 26.35
N GLN A 230 -13.62 9.85 26.50
CA GLN A 230 -14.72 10.23 27.37
C GLN A 230 -16.06 9.88 26.72
N PRO A 231 -17.14 9.65 27.50
CA PRO A 231 -18.49 9.48 26.96
C PRO A 231 -18.92 10.70 26.13
N ARG A 232 -19.56 10.48 24.97
CA ARG A 232 -20.21 11.58 24.25
C ARG A 232 -21.47 12.00 25.00
N GLU A 233 -21.83 13.28 24.94
CA GLU A 233 -23.00 13.81 25.61
C GLU A 233 -24.25 13.68 24.73
N ARG A 234 -24.10 13.88 23.43
CA ARG A 234 -25.19 13.86 22.45
C ARG A 234 -24.85 13.00 21.25
N GLU A 235 -25.84 12.47 20.62
CA GLU A 235 -25.71 11.80 19.33
C GLU A 235 -25.32 12.80 18.25
N GLY A 236 -24.39 12.43 17.37
CA GLY A 236 -23.85 13.33 16.35
C GLY A 236 -22.73 14.25 16.83
N GLU A 237 -22.43 14.27 18.14
CA GLU A 237 -21.39 15.11 18.76
C GLU A 237 -20.30 14.22 19.41
N PRO A 238 -19.33 13.70 18.63
CA PRO A 238 -18.26 12.87 19.17
C PRO A 238 -17.31 13.69 20.05
N ARG A 239 -16.68 13.07 21.03
CA ARG A 239 -15.54 13.67 21.74
C ARG A 239 -14.34 13.72 20.78
N MET A 240 -14.20 14.83 20.07
CA MET A 240 -13.16 14.99 19.05
C MET A 240 -11.98 15.82 19.55
N MET A 241 -10.77 15.35 19.26
CA MET A 241 -9.52 16.04 19.59
C MET A 241 -8.58 16.06 18.39
N LEU A 242 -7.98 17.22 18.13
CA LEU A 242 -6.89 17.40 17.17
C LEU A 242 -5.58 17.59 17.93
N ALA A 243 -4.68 16.61 17.85
CA ALA A 243 -3.43 16.61 18.62
C ALA A 243 -2.22 16.64 17.69
N GLU A 244 -1.56 17.82 17.57
CA GLU A 244 -0.24 17.93 16.96
C GLU A 244 0.81 17.53 17.98
N ALA A 245 1.59 16.52 17.67
CA ALA A 245 2.74 16.14 18.46
C ALA A 245 3.94 15.94 17.54
N GLY A 246 4.94 16.79 17.71
CA GLY A 246 6.14 16.82 16.88
C GLY A 246 6.87 15.48 16.86
N THR A 247 7.76 15.32 15.90
CA THR A 247 8.59 14.09 15.78
C THR A 247 9.35 13.82 17.08
N GLY A 248 9.35 12.59 17.55
CA GLY A 248 10.05 12.18 18.77
C GLY A 248 9.25 12.33 20.08
N VAL A 249 8.05 12.90 20.07
CA VAL A 249 7.17 12.91 21.27
C VAL A 249 6.77 11.51 21.70
N GLY A 250 6.68 10.54 20.79
CA GLY A 250 6.27 9.17 21.08
C GLY A 250 4.75 8.97 20.98
N LYS A 251 4.12 9.54 19.95
CA LYS A 251 2.68 9.52 19.69
C LYS A 251 2.04 8.14 19.86
N THR A 252 2.63 7.11 19.23
CA THR A 252 2.01 5.79 19.17
C THR A 252 1.76 5.19 20.55
N MET A 253 2.79 5.13 21.39
CA MET A 253 2.63 4.66 22.78
C MET A 253 1.71 5.59 23.59
N GLY A 254 1.78 6.90 23.31
CA GLY A 254 0.97 7.92 23.99
C GLY A 254 -0.53 7.70 23.80
N TYR A 255 -1.02 7.47 22.57
CA TYR A 255 -2.45 7.20 22.36
C TYR A 255 -2.83 5.73 22.62
N LEU A 256 -1.90 4.79 22.52
CA LEU A 256 -2.18 3.41 22.88
C LEU A 256 -2.44 3.23 24.38
N ALA A 257 -1.90 4.11 25.22
CA ALA A 257 -2.16 4.06 26.68
C ALA A 257 -3.64 4.25 27.01
N PRO A 258 -4.31 5.37 26.69
CA PRO A 258 -5.74 5.53 26.94
C PRO A 258 -6.59 4.56 26.12
N ALA A 259 -6.20 4.19 24.89
CA ALA A 259 -6.91 3.23 24.05
C ALA A 259 -6.97 1.84 24.69
N SER A 260 -5.86 1.35 25.24
CA SER A 260 -5.82 0.05 25.92
C SER A 260 -6.67 0.03 27.19
N LEU A 261 -6.63 1.13 27.98
CA LEU A 261 -7.46 1.25 29.19
C LEU A 261 -8.95 1.25 28.83
N TRP A 262 -9.31 1.96 27.75
CA TRP A 262 -10.69 2.03 27.30
C TRP A 262 -11.20 0.63 26.88
N ALA A 263 -10.42 -0.11 26.11
CA ALA A 263 -10.78 -1.45 25.68
C ALA A 263 -10.91 -2.43 26.84
N GLU A 264 -10.00 -2.36 27.84
CA GLU A 264 -10.09 -3.16 29.07
C GLU A 264 -11.36 -2.86 29.89
N ALA A 265 -11.75 -1.59 29.98
CA ALA A 265 -12.87 -1.15 30.82
C ALA A 265 -14.25 -1.33 30.14
N ASN A 266 -14.30 -1.28 28.81
CA ASN A 266 -15.54 -1.16 28.04
C ASN A 266 -15.78 -2.28 27.03
N GLY A 267 -14.76 -3.09 26.71
CA GLY A 267 -14.83 -4.12 25.67
C GLY A 267 -14.37 -3.62 24.29
N PRO A 268 -14.40 -4.48 23.26
CA PRO A 268 -13.88 -4.16 21.93
C PRO A 268 -14.73 -3.15 21.19
N ALA A 269 -14.18 -2.39 20.20
CA ALA A 269 -12.79 -2.25 19.85
C ALA A 269 -12.45 -0.77 19.73
N VAL A 270 -11.16 -0.41 19.96
CA VAL A 270 -10.62 0.87 19.50
C VAL A 270 -10.00 0.67 18.13
N TRP A 271 -10.42 1.48 17.16
CA TRP A 271 -9.84 1.49 15.83
C TRP A 271 -8.69 2.47 15.75
N VAL A 272 -7.51 1.97 15.37
CA VAL A 272 -6.34 2.79 15.08
C VAL A 272 -6.12 2.80 13.58
N SER A 273 -6.44 3.93 12.97
CA SER A 273 -6.36 4.13 11.54
C SER A 273 -5.10 4.90 11.19
N THR A 274 -4.33 4.44 10.21
CA THR A 274 -3.12 5.12 9.74
C THR A 274 -3.03 5.10 8.21
N TYR A 275 -2.12 5.88 7.63
CA TYR A 275 -2.07 6.05 6.18
C TYR A 275 -1.32 4.94 5.46
N THR A 276 -0.14 4.52 5.96
CA THR A 276 0.74 3.59 5.25
C THR A 276 0.83 2.22 5.89
N ARG A 277 1.18 1.21 5.07
CA ARG A 277 1.43 -0.17 5.54
C ARG A 277 2.63 -0.25 6.51
N ALA A 278 3.62 0.61 6.35
CA ALA A 278 4.77 0.68 7.24
C ALA A 278 4.36 1.12 8.65
N LEU A 279 3.49 2.14 8.73
CA LEU A 279 2.94 2.63 9.99
C LEU A 279 2.04 1.58 10.67
N GLN A 280 1.23 0.83 9.90
CA GLN A 280 0.46 -0.30 10.46
C GLN A 280 1.38 -1.31 11.15
N ARG A 281 2.48 -1.69 10.50
CA ARG A 281 3.48 -2.61 11.09
C ARG A 281 4.18 -2.03 12.31
N GLN A 282 4.39 -0.73 12.36
CA GLN A 282 4.96 -0.05 13.50
C GLN A 282 4.00 -0.13 14.71
N ILE A 283 2.73 0.22 14.52
CA ILE A 283 1.71 0.16 15.57
C ILE A 283 1.56 -1.28 16.09
N GLU A 284 1.53 -2.27 15.19
CA GLU A 284 1.49 -3.69 15.55
C GLU A 284 2.69 -4.10 16.42
N ARG A 285 3.90 -3.67 16.08
CA ARG A 285 5.11 -3.94 16.87
C ARG A 285 5.06 -3.26 18.23
N GLU A 286 4.68 -1.99 18.28
CA GLU A 286 4.58 -1.23 19.52
C GLU A 286 3.50 -1.78 20.46
N SER A 287 2.45 -2.42 19.91
CA SER A 287 1.45 -3.13 20.71
C SER A 287 2.01 -4.28 21.55
N ALA A 288 3.24 -4.73 21.27
CA ALA A 288 3.93 -5.72 22.12
C ALA A 288 4.17 -5.24 23.56
N GLY A 289 4.27 -3.93 23.77
CA GLY A 289 4.32 -3.33 25.11
C GLY A 289 3.00 -3.54 25.89
N ILE A 290 1.85 -3.51 25.20
CA ILE A 290 0.54 -3.74 25.79
C ILE A 290 0.34 -5.24 26.08
N PHE A 291 0.61 -6.08 25.09
CA PHE A 291 0.43 -7.53 25.15
C PHE A 291 1.76 -8.25 24.86
N PRO A 292 2.60 -8.47 25.90
CA PRO A 292 3.91 -9.12 25.72
C PRO A 292 3.80 -10.56 25.20
N ASP A 293 2.79 -11.31 25.63
CA ASP A 293 2.54 -12.66 25.13
C ASP A 293 2.06 -12.61 23.66
N PRO A 294 2.81 -13.22 22.73
CA PRO A 294 2.45 -13.21 21.31
C PRO A 294 1.08 -13.85 21.00
N ALA A 295 0.66 -14.86 21.79
CA ALA A 295 -0.63 -15.53 21.59
C ALA A 295 -1.79 -14.65 22.04
N VAL A 296 -1.63 -13.96 23.17
CA VAL A 296 -2.61 -12.96 23.64
C VAL A 296 -2.67 -11.80 22.67
N ARG A 297 -1.53 -11.26 22.26
CA ARG A 297 -1.45 -10.16 21.31
C ARG A 297 -2.15 -10.49 19.99
N ALA A 298 -1.95 -11.67 19.43
CA ALA A 298 -2.58 -12.10 18.17
C ALA A 298 -4.12 -12.14 18.24
N ARG A 299 -4.70 -12.27 19.44
CA ARG A 299 -6.16 -12.20 19.64
C ARG A 299 -6.65 -10.78 19.93
N LYS A 300 -5.84 -9.98 20.64
CA LYS A 300 -6.21 -8.66 21.16
C LYS A 300 -5.88 -7.51 20.19
N VAL A 301 -4.95 -7.72 19.25
CA VAL A 301 -4.54 -6.75 18.26
C VAL A 301 -4.66 -7.37 16.88
N VAL A 302 -5.53 -6.83 16.03
CA VAL A 302 -5.80 -7.36 14.69
C VAL A 302 -5.56 -6.29 13.65
N VAL A 303 -4.74 -6.59 12.65
CA VAL A 303 -4.57 -5.74 11.46
C VAL A 303 -5.65 -6.09 10.44
N ARG A 304 -6.51 -5.11 10.13
CA ARG A 304 -7.59 -5.23 9.14
C ARG A 304 -7.20 -4.53 7.85
N LYS A 305 -7.32 -5.25 6.75
CA LYS A 305 -7.12 -4.73 5.38
C LYS A 305 -8.30 -5.09 4.49
N GLY A 306 -8.37 -4.50 3.31
CA GLY A 306 -9.32 -4.91 2.29
C GLY A 306 -9.06 -6.36 1.84
N ARG A 307 -10.10 -7.04 1.40
CA ARG A 307 -10.06 -8.46 0.97
C ARG A 307 -9.03 -8.72 -0.14
N GLU A 308 -8.79 -7.72 -0.98
CA GLU A 308 -7.81 -7.71 -2.06
C GLU A 308 -6.35 -7.74 -1.58
N ASN A 309 -6.10 -7.67 -0.28
CA ASN A 309 -4.76 -7.74 0.28
C ASN A 309 -4.40 -9.13 0.84
N TYR A 310 -5.38 -10.03 0.96
CA TYR A 310 -5.16 -11.35 1.55
C TYR A 310 -5.11 -12.46 0.50
N LEU A 311 -4.32 -13.49 0.78
CA LEU A 311 -4.32 -14.72 -0.01
C LEU A 311 -5.71 -15.37 0.05
N CYS A 312 -6.35 -15.53 -1.12
CA CYS A 312 -7.55 -16.33 -1.27
C CYS A 312 -7.16 -17.78 -1.54
N LEU A 313 -7.40 -18.69 -0.59
CA LEU A 313 -7.02 -20.09 -0.72
C LEU A 313 -7.70 -20.80 -1.89
N LEU A 314 -8.92 -20.39 -2.23
CA LEU A 314 -9.64 -20.94 -3.36
C LEU A 314 -9.02 -20.52 -4.70
N ASN A 315 -8.68 -19.23 -4.85
CA ASN A 315 -7.96 -18.74 -6.03
C ASN A 315 -6.55 -19.34 -6.12
N PHE A 316 -5.91 -19.56 -4.98
CA PHE A 316 -4.62 -20.24 -4.92
C PHE A 316 -4.72 -21.69 -5.38
N GLN A 317 -5.70 -22.46 -4.88
CA GLN A 317 -5.97 -23.84 -5.31
C GLN A 317 -6.23 -23.93 -6.83
N GLU A 318 -7.05 -23.04 -7.35
CA GLU A 318 -7.32 -22.98 -8.80
C GLU A 318 -6.06 -22.68 -9.60
N SER A 319 -5.18 -21.80 -9.07
CA SER A 319 -3.90 -21.47 -9.71
C SER A 319 -2.93 -22.64 -9.69
N VAL A 320 -2.88 -23.39 -8.57
CA VAL A 320 -2.10 -24.62 -8.45
C VAL A 320 -2.58 -25.68 -9.44
N ASN A 321 -3.89 -25.93 -9.50
CA ASN A 321 -4.46 -26.90 -10.41
C ASN A 321 -4.10 -26.61 -11.88
N ALA A 322 -4.14 -25.34 -12.29
CA ALA A 322 -3.77 -25.01 -13.66
C ALA A 322 -2.25 -25.09 -13.92
N ALA A 323 -1.44 -24.72 -12.94
CA ALA A 323 0.01 -24.85 -13.09
C ALA A 323 0.44 -26.31 -13.22
N GLN A 324 -0.24 -27.23 -12.53
CA GLN A 324 -0.03 -28.67 -12.67
C GLN A 324 -0.41 -29.19 -14.07
N LEU A 325 -1.34 -28.52 -14.75
CA LEU A 325 -1.71 -28.79 -16.14
C LEU A 325 -0.84 -28.06 -17.18
N GLY A 326 0.27 -27.45 -16.76
CA GLY A 326 1.17 -26.73 -17.64
C GLY A 326 0.84 -25.25 -17.88
N ASN A 327 -0.21 -24.72 -17.22
CA ASN A 327 -0.68 -23.35 -17.40
C ASN A 327 -0.37 -22.48 -16.16
N GLY A 328 0.91 -22.22 -15.87
CA GLY A 328 1.27 -21.35 -14.74
C GLY A 328 2.70 -21.49 -14.28
N ASP A 329 3.06 -20.68 -13.28
CA ASP A 329 4.38 -20.66 -12.67
C ASP A 329 4.43 -21.51 -11.39
N LEU A 330 4.86 -22.77 -11.53
CA LEU A 330 4.99 -23.71 -10.40
C LEU A 330 5.94 -23.20 -9.32
N VAL A 331 7.01 -22.52 -9.69
CA VAL A 331 8.01 -22.04 -8.70
C VAL A 331 7.47 -20.88 -7.89
N GLY A 332 6.87 -19.88 -8.55
CA GLY A 332 6.23 -18.76 -7.84
C GLY A 332 5.11 -19.23 -6.91
N LEU A 333 4.26 -20.16 -7.37
CA LEU A 333 3.22 -20.76 -6.54
C LEU A 333 3.79 -21.58 -5.39
N GLY A 334 4.89 -22.32 -5.60
CA GLY A 334 5.52 -23.09 -4.55
C GLY A 334 6.18 -22.25 -3.47
N LEU A 335 6.84 -21.15 -3.82
CA LEU A 335 7.36 -20.20 -2.84
C LEU A 335 6.21 -19.50 -2.09
N THR A 336 5.12 -19.18 -2.79
CA THR A 336 3.90 -18.66 -2.14
C THR A 336 3.28 -19.72 -1.20
N ALA A 337 3.27 -21.00 -1.58
CA ALA A 337 2.84 -22.10 -0.72
C ALA A 337 3.68 -22.20 0.55
N ARG A 338 5.02 -22.09 0.41
CA ARG A 338 5.94 -22.07 1.55
C ARG A 338 5.62 -20.94 2.51
N TRP A 339 5.41 -19.73 1.98
CA TRP A 339 5.00 -18.59 2.77
C TRP A 339 3.64 -18.80 3.42
N ALA A 340 2.61 -19.18 2.66
CA ALA A 340 1.24 -19.35 3.18
C ALA A 340 1.18 -20.35 4.34
N ARG A 341 2.01 -21.42 4.31
CA ARG A 341 2.12 -22.40 5.38
C ARG A 341 2.73 -21.82 6.65
N ALA A 342 3.63 -20.84 6.53
CA ALA A 342 4.33 -20.19 7.63
C ALA A 342 3.67 -18.89 8.09
N SER A 343 2.81 -18.31 7.25
CA SER A 343 2.14 -17.03 7.51
C SER A 343 1.11 -17.14 8.63
N ARG A 344 1.01 -16.08 9.44
CA ARG A 344 0.02 -15.95 10.51
C ARG A 344 -1.26 -15.29 10.05
N ASP A 345 -1.17 -14.36 9.10
CA ASP A 345 -2.24 -13.45 8.69
C ASP A 345 -2.65 -13.58 7.22
N GLY A 346 -1.81 -14.18 6.37
CA GLY A 346 -2.07 -14.31 4.95
C GLY A 346 -2.08 -12.99 4.16
N ASP A 347 -1.52 -11.92 4.74
CA ASP A 347 -1.45 -10.60 4.12
C ASP A 347 -0.36 -10.54 3.04
N MET A 348 -0.74 -10.49 1.77
CA MET A 348 0.15 -10.45 0.61
C MET A 348 0.72 -9.04 0.31
N THR A 349 0.40 -8.04 1.12
CA THR A 349 0.83 -6.65 0.88
C THR A 349 1.69 -6.09 1.99
N GLY A 350 1.98 -6.88 2.99
CA GLY A 350 2.74 -6.49 4.17
C GLY A 350 2.83 -7.67 5.14
N GLY A 351 2.70 -7.41 6.46
CA GLY A 351 2.77 -8.47 7.45
C GLY A 351 4.09 -9.24 7.35
N ASP A 352 3.98 -10.55 7.25
CA ASP A 352 5.10 -11.46 7.07
C ASP A 352 5.38 -11.86 5.60
N PHE A 353 4.63 -11.27 4.64
CA PHE A 353 4.85 -11.52 3.21
C PHE A 353 6.07 -10.76 2.68
N PRO A 354 6.99 -11.41 1.98
CA PRO A 354 8.10 -10.73 1.33
C PRO A 354 7.60 -9.96 0.11
N ALA A 355 7.37 -8.65 0.28
CA ALA A 355 6.77 -7.77 -0.74
C ALA A 355 7.53 -7.76 -2.08
N TRP A 356 8.80 -8.15 -2.08
CA TRP A 356 9.63 -8.31 -3.29
C TRP A 356 9.38 -9.64 -4.04
N LEU A 357 8.73 -10.64 -3.40
CA LEU A 357 8.54 -11.97 -4.01
C LEU A 357 7.84 -11.91 -5.39
N PRO A 358 6.76 -11.14 -5.58
CA PRO A 358 6.15 -11.01 -6.90
C PRO A 358 7.09 -10.45 -7.98
N SER A 359 8.04 -9.60 -7.62
CA SER A 359 8.99 -8.98 -8.56
C SER A 359 10.03 -9.95 -9.12
N LEU A 360 10.30 -11.07 -8.44
CA LEU A 360 11.18 -12.12 -8.94
C LEU A 360 10.60 -12.82 -10.17
N PHE A 361 9.27 -12.82 -10.30
CA PHE A 361 8.51 -13.52 -11.36
C PHE A 361 7.89 -12.55 -12.36
N ALA A 362 8.16 -11.26 -12.24
CA ALA A 362 7.58 -10.19 -13.07
C ALA A 362 8.06 -10.18 -14.54
N VAL A 363 8.71 -11.24 -15.00
CA VAL A 363 9.35 -11.33 -16.33
C VAL A 363 8.33 -11.50 -17.46
N ALA A 364 7.09 -11.85 -17.16
CA ALA A 364 6.02 -11.91 -18.15
C ALA A 364 4.77 -11.19 -17.64
N PRO A 365 4.10 -10.38 -18.50
CA PRO A 365 2.82 -9.74 -18.13
C PRO A 365 1.78 -10.73 -17.62
N ALA A 366 1.84 -11.98 -18.07
CA ALA A 366 0.99 -13.08 -17.61
C ALA A 366 1.24 -13.47 -16.14
N VAL A 367 2.44 -13.28 -15.61
CA VAL A 367 2.81 -13.67 -14.23
C VAL A 367 2.42 -12.58 -13.23
N GLN A 368 2.55 -11.31 -13.59
CA GLN A 368 1.95 -10.22 -12.79
C GLN A 368 0.42 -10.36 -12.70
N ALA A 369 -0.22 -10.78 -13.78
CA ALA A 369 -1.65 -11.14 -13.78
C ALA A 369 -1.92 -12.35 -12.86
N SER A 370 -0.99 -13.29 -12.71
CA SER A 370 -1.15 -14.47 -11.84
C SER A 370 -1.09 -14.12 -10.35
N ALA A 371 -0.16 -13.28 -9.91
CA ALA A 371 -0.11 -12.81 -8.52
C ALA A 371 -1.37 -12.00 -8.15
N GLY A 372 -1.90 -11.20 -9.08
CA GLY A 372 -3.17 -10.47 -8.91
C GLY A 372 -4.41 -11.38 -8.86
N ASN A 373 -4.30 -12.62 -9.31
CA ASN A 373 -5.39 -13.60 -9.25
C ASN A 373 -5.43 -14.41 -7.94
N LEU A 374 -4.39 -14.30 -7.09
CA LEU A 374 -4.33 -15.02 -5.80
C LEU A 374 -5.16 -14.35 -4.70
N VAL A 375 -5.64 -13.14 -4.91
CA VAL A 375 -6.42 -12.34 -3.96
C VAL A 375 -7.86 -12.12 -4.45
N ASP A 376 -8.76 -11.76 -3.55
CA ASP A 376 -10.16 -11.43 -3.91
C ASP A 376 -10.31 -9.93 -4.25
N ARG A 377 -9.78 -9.50 -5.39
CA ARG A 377 -9.89 -8.10 -5.85
C ARG A 377 -11.30 -7.72 -6.29
N ARG A 378 -12.05 -8.67 -6.84
CA ARG A 378 -13.32 -8.42 -7.52
C ARG A 378 -14.54 -8.70 -6.67
N GLY A 379 -14.37 -9.23 -5.45
CA GLY A 379 -15.46 -9.65 -4.60
C GLY A 379 -16.23 -10.86 -5.20
N GLU A 380 -15.48 -11.78 -5.82
CA GLU A 380 -15.99 -13.06 -6.36
C GLU A 380 -16.06 -14.15 -5.28
N CYS A 381 -15.86 -13.81 -4.00
CA CYS A 381 -15.90 -14.73 -2.88
C CYS A 381 -17.26 -15.41 -2.74
N VAL A 382 -17.24 -16.70 -2.43
CA VAL A 382 -18.44 -17.51 -2.15
C VAL A 382 -18.72 -17.66 -0.64
N HIS A 383 -18.01 -16.88 0.18
CA HIS A 383 -18.17 -16.84 1.65
C HIS A 383 -18.23 -18.24 2.27
N ALA A 384 -19.23 -18.54 3.09
CA ALA A 384 -19.38 -19.82 3.77
C ALA A 384 -19.56 -21.05 2.84
N GLY A 385 -19.87 -20.83 1.56
CA GLY A 385 -19.84 -21.88 0.53
C GLY A 385 -18.45 -22.28 0.05
N CYS A 386 -17.39 -21.61 0.54
CA CYS A 386 -16.02 -21.93 0.20
C CYS A 386 -15.52 -23.17 0.95
N VAL A 387 -14.94 -24.13 0.21
CA VAL A 387 -14.33 -25.33 0.82
C VAL A 387 -13.19 -25.01 1.80
N HIS A 388 -12.62 -23.79 1.71
CA HIS A 388 -11.55 -23.30 2.58
C HIS A 388 -12.04 -22.27 3.61
N TYR A 389 -13.36 -22.17 3.82
CA TYR A 389 -13.92 -21.15 4.69
C TYR A 389 -13.31 -21.14 6.08
N ARG A 390 -13.17 -22.32 6.71
CA ARG A 390 -12.60 -22.46 8.04
C ARG A 390 -11.10 -22.11 8.13
N ALA A 391 -10.36 -22.26 7.05
CA ALA A 391 -8.93 -21.90 6.97
C ALA A 391 -8.70 -20.50 6.34
N CYS A 392 -9.77 -19.77 6.01
CA CYS A 392 -9.69 -18.51 5.28
C CYS A 392 -9.04 -17.39 6.10
N PHE A 393 -7.95 -16.81 5.62
CA PHE A 393 -7.26 -15.70 6.25
C PHE A 393 -8.14 -14.44 6.37
N ILE A 394 -8.96 -14.18 5.35
CA ILE A 394 -9.88 -13.03 5.34
C ILE A 394 -10.91 -13.17 6.47
N GLU A 395 -11.56 -14.33 6.57
CA GLU A 395 -12.55 -14.59 7.60
C GLU A 395 -11.93 -14.56 9.01
N LYS A 396 -10.72 -15.12 9.15
CA LYS A 396 -9.96 -15.04 10.39
C LYS A 396 -9.73 -13.60 10.85
N ALA A 397 -9.30 -12.71 9.92
CA ALA A 397 -9.08 -11.30 10.22
C ALA A 397 -10.40 -10.55 10.51
N VAL A 398 -11.47 -10.82 9.75
CA VAL A 398 -12.80 -10.24 9.95
C VAL A 398 -13.35 -10.62 11.33
N ARG A 399 -13.36 -11.90 11.66
CA ARG A 399 -13.88 -12.42 12.94
C ARG A 399 -13.01 -11.98 14.12
N GLY A 400 -11.68 -12.06 13.97
CA GLY A 400 -10.75 -11.59 15.00
C GLY A 400 -10.95 -10.13 15.35
N SER A 401 -11.26 -9.27 14.38
CA SER A 401 -11.47 -7.84 14.64
C SER A 401 -12.69 -7.52 15.52
N LYS A 402 -13.66 -8.42 15.61
CA LYS A 402 -14.85 -8.24 16.49
C LYS A 402 -14.53 -8.40 17.97
N HIS A 403 -13.46 -9.15 18.27
CA HIS A 403 -13.05 -9.49 19.65
C HIS A 403 -11.73 -8.83 20.05
N ALA A 404 -11.09 -8.12 19.10
CA ALA A 404 -9.85 -7.43 19.35
C ALA A 404 -10.06 -6.17 20.19
N ASP A 405 -9.19 -5.90 21.12
CA ASP A 405 -9.18 -4.64 21.88
C ASP A 405 -8.76 -3.48 20.97
N ILE A 406 -7.82 -3.74 20.04
CA ILE A 406 -7.29 -2.77 19.11
C ILE A 406 -7.37 -3.34 17.68
N VAL A 407 -8.01 -2.60 16.78
CA VAL A 407 -8.06 -2.91 15.34
C VAL A 407 -7.25 -1.87 14.59
N ILE A 408 -6.17 -2.32 13.95
CA ILE A 408 -5.31 -1.47 13.13
C ILE A 408 -5.78 -1.53 11.67
N ALA A 409 -6.07 -0.38 11.06
CA ALA A 409 -6.56 -0.29 9.69
C ALA A 409 -5.90 0.86 8.92
N ASN A 410 -6.16 0.97 7.61
CA ASN A 410 -5.86 2.21 6.89
C ASN A 410 -7.11 3.10 6.83
N HIS A 411 -6.88 4.40 6.57
CA HIS A 411 -7.97 5.40 6.50
C HIS A 411 -9.05 5.00 5.48
N ALA A 412 -8.65 4.50 4.31
CA ALA A 412 -9.57 4.11 3.26
C ALA A 412 -10.51 2.97 3.67
N LEU A 413 -10.02 1.97 4.43
CA LEU A 413 -10.85 0.88 4.93
C LEU A 413 -11.87 1.37 5.95
N VAL A 414 -11.45 2.24 6.90
CA VAL A 414 -12.36 2.82 7.90
C VAL A 414 -13.48 3.60 7.22
N MET A 415 -13.13 4.44 6.25
CA MET A 415 -14.11 5.25 5.51
C MET A 415 -15.05 4.39 4.66
N SER A 416 -14.51 3.39 3.94
CA SER A 416 -15.33 2.48 3.12
C SER A 416 -16.29 1.65 3.99
N GLN A 417 -15.84 1.19 5.15
CA GLN A 417 -16.70 0.46 6.09
C GLN A 417 -17.77 1.36 6.67
N ALA A 418 -17.41 2.57 7.10
CA ALA A 418 -18.38 3.53 7.64
C ALA A 418 -19.43 3.94 6.62
N ALA A 419 -19.03 4.21 5.37
CA ALA A 419 -19.96 4.54 4.29
C ALA A 419 -20.95 3.40 4.02
N PHE A 420 -20.47 2.17 4.03
CA PHE A 420 -21.30 0.98 3.85
C PHE A 420 -22.28 0.78 5.00
N ASP A 421 -21.83 0.90 6.25
CA ASP A 421 -22.64 0.77 7.44
C ASP A 421 -23.72 1.88 7.51
N GLY A 422 -23.34 3.12 7.18
CA GLY A 422 -24.26 4.26 7.11
C GLY A 422 -25.38 4.05 6.09
N ALA A 423 -25.02 3.56 4.88
CA ALA A 423 -26.01 3.25 3.84
C ALA A 423 -26.98 2.13 4.24
N ARG A 424 -26.56 1.16 5.03
CA ARG A 424 -27.42 0.10 5.58
C ARG A 424 -28.32 0.61 6.69
N THR A 425 -27.75 1.37 7.63
CA THR A 425 -28.50 1.97 8.75
C THR A 425 -29.61 2.91 8.26
N ALA A 426 -29.34 3.71 7.23
CA ALA A 426 -30.33 4.59 6.62
C ALA A 426 -31.56 3.83 6.05
N ARG A 427 -31.40 2.53 5.78
CA ARG A 427 -32.51 1.64 5.34
C ARG A 427 -33.15 0.85 6.48
N GLY A 428 -32.78 1.14 7.73
CA GLY A 428 -33.33 0.43 8.91
C GLY A 428 -32.77 -0.98 9.10
N LEU A 429 -31.74 -1.37 8.33
CA LEU A 429 -31.07 -2.66 8.49
C LEU A 429 -30.10 -2.58 9.67
N LYS A 430 -30.14 -3.59 10.55
CA LYS A 430 -29.14 -3.72 11.63
C LYS A 430 -27.74 -3.81 11.03
N GLY A 431 -26.75 -3.29 11.76
CA GLY A 431 -25.35 -3.38 11.37
C GLY A 431 -24.97 -4.82 10.99
N ASP A 432 -24.13 -4.96 9.98
CA ASP A 432 -23.70 -6.28 9.48
C ASP A 432 -22.99 -7.05 10.59
N ASN A 433 -23.25 -8.34 10.68
CA ASN A 433 -22.49 -9.25 11.57
C ASN A 433 -20.98 -9.28 11.29
N GLU A 434 -20.53 -8.74 10.17
CA GLU A 434 -19.08 -8.58 9.85
C GLU A 434 -18.50 -7.23 10.30
N THR A 435 -19.32 -6.25 10.71
CA THR A 435 -18.84 -4.93 11.08
C THR A 435 -18.62 -4.80 12.58
N THR A 436 -17.40 -4.39 12.93
CA THR A 436 -17.10 -3.95 14.29
C THR A 436 -17.46 -2.49 14.40
N SER A 437 -18.20 -2.10 15.44
CA SER A 437 -18.65 -0.72 15.64
C SER A 437 -17.48 0.27 15.61
N LEU A 438 -17.51 1.27 14.74
CA LEU A 438 -16.56 2.37 14.62
C LEU A 438 -16.84 3.47 15.67
N ARG A 439 -16.95 3.11 16.94
CA ARG A 439 -17.30 4.06 18.02
C ARG A 439 -16.11 4.88 18.50
N ARG A 440 -14.91 4.29 18.58
CA ARG A 440 -13.68 4.96 19.01
C ARG A 440 -12.61 4.82 17.94
N ILE A 441 -12.15 5.95 17.43
CA ILE A 441 -11.24 5.97 16.29
C ILE A 441 -10.05 6.90 16.61
N VAL A 442 -8.84 6.37 16.46
CA VAL A 442 -7.61 7.15 16.44
C VAL A 442 -7.14 7.24 14.99
N PHE A 443 -7.11 8.43 14.43
CA PHE A 443 -6.52 8.69 13.12
C PHE A 443 -5.08 9.16 13.30
N ASP A 444 -4.13 8.25 13.12
CA ASP A 444 -2.70 8.53 13.12
C ASP A 444 -2.26 8.99 11.73
N GLU A 445 -1.37 9.97 11.63
CA GLU A 445 -1.06 10.74 10.42
C GLU A 445 -2.31 11.37 9.80
N GLY A 446 -3.14 11.98 10.66
CA GLY A 446 -4.46 12.52 10.32
C GLY A 446 -4.45 13.67 9.30
N HIS A 447 -3.29 14.24 8.97
CA HIS A 447 -3.15 15.19 7.86
C HIS A 447 -3.50 14.58 6.48
N HIS A 448 -3.55 13.25 6.38
CA HIS A 448 -4.00 12.54 5.17
C HIS A 448 -5.52 12.29 5.11
N LEU A 449 -6.29 12.65 6.14
CA LEU A 449 -7.73 12.36 6.18
C LEU A 449 -8.49 12.97 4.99
N PHE A 450 -8.16 14.21 4.62
CA PHE A 450 -8.79 14.88 3.48
C PHE A 450 -8.60 14.09 2.17
N ASP A 451 -7.37 13.68 1.90
CA ASP A 451 -7.03 12.98 0.66
C ASP A 451 -7.57 11.53 0.67
N ALA A 452 -7.62 10.91 1.84
CA ALA A 452 -8.23 9.59 2.02
C ALA A 452 -9.75 9.64 1.84
N ALA A 453 -10.41 10.67 2.38
CA ALA A 453 -11.84 10.91 2.17
C ALA A 453 -12.16 11.20 0.70
N ASP A 454 -11.36 12.04 0.05
CA ASP A 454 -11.48 12.29 -1.38
C ASP A 454 -11.45 10.98 -2.18
N SER A 455 -10.47 10.14 -1.93
CA SER A 455 -10.36 8.83 -2.60
C SER A 455 -11.52 7.87 -2.26
N ALA A 456 -11.99 7.87 -1.02
CA ALA A 456 -13.00 6.92 -0.56
C ALA A 456 -14.42 7.27 -1.03
N PHE A 457 -14.72 8.57 -1.17
CA PHE A 457 -16.04 9.08 -1.55
C PHE A 457 -16.12 9.58 -3.00
N SER A 458 -15.07 9.36 -3.79
CA SER A 458 -15.06 9.64 -5.22
C SER A 458 -15.79 8.56 -6.02
N ALA A 459 -16.16 8.90 -7.26
CA ALA A 459 -16.69 7.95 -8.22
C ALA A 459 -15.91 8.05 -9.54
N ALA A 460 -15.75 6.90 -10.20
CA ALA A 460 -15.16 6.83 -11.54
C ALA A 460 -15.96 5.84 -12.38
N LEU A 461 -16.23 6.21 -13.63
CA LEU A 461 -16.75 5.33 -14.66
C LEU A 461 -15.69 5.19 -15.72
N SER A 462 -14.94 4.10 -15.67
CA SER A 462 -13.92 3.75 -16.67
C SER A 462 -14.27 2.46 -17.42
N GLY A 463 -13.53 2.19 -18.49
CA GLY A 463 -13.66 0.94 -19.22
C GLY A 463 -13.27 -0.27 -18.32
N ALA A 464 -12.21 -0.13 -17.52
CA ALA A 464 -11.76 -1.18 -16.62
C ALA A 464 -12.80 -1.49 -15.52
N GLU A 465 -13.33 -0.47 -14.84
CA GLU A 465 -14.31 -0.65 -13.76
C GLU A 465 -15.64 -1.23 -14.27
N SER A 466 -16.12 -0.75 -15.42
CA SER A 466 -17.32 -1.27 -16.03
C SER A 466 -17.15 -2.72 -16.56
N ALA A 467 -15.98 -3.06 -17.10
CA ALA A 467 -15.66 -4.44 -17.47
C ALA A 467 -15.52 -5.36 -16.24
N GLU A 468 -15.00 -4.85 -15.12
CA GLU A 468 -14.98 -5.60 -13.85
C GLU A 468 -16.40 -5.84 -13.31
N LEU A 469 -17.32 -4.88 -13.42
CA LEU A 469 -18.71 -5.07 -13.06
C LEU A 469 -19.36 -6.15 -13.93
N ARG A 470 -19.15 -6.14 -15.27
CA ARG A 470 -19.61 -7.21 -16.16
C ARG A 470 -19.12 -8.57 -15.70
N ARG A 471 -17.82 -8.66 -15.42
CA ARG A 471 -17.21 -9.91 -14.96
C ARG A 471 -17.77 -10.38 -13.62
N TRP A 472 -18.04 -9.47 -12.71
CA TRP A 472 -18.64 -9.80 -11.41
C TRP A 472 -20.05 -10.38 -11.56
N ILE A 473 -20.84 -9.89 -12.52
CA ILE A 473 -22.21 -10.36 -12.79
C ILE A 473 -22.17 -11.66 -13.57
N ARG A 474 -21.53 -11.69 -14.74
CA ARG A 474 -21.54 -12.81 -15.69
C ARG A 474 -20.50 -13.89 -15.42
N GLY A 475 -19.47 -13.58 -14.67
CA GLY A 475 -18.27 -14.42 -14.56
C GLY A 475 -17.31 -14.20 -15.73
N PRO A 476 -16.21 -14.98 -15.78
CA PRO A 476 -15.21 -14.87 -16.83
C PRO A 476 -15.74 -15.41 -18.15
N GLU A 477 -15.64 -14.61 -19.19
CA GLU A 477 -15.98 -15.00 -20.56
C GLU A 477 -14.71 -15.50 -21.28
N GLY A 478 -14.78 -16.66 -21.92
CA GLY A 478 -13.68 -17.28 -22.66
C GLY A 478 -13.15 -18.59 -22.08
N ARG A 479 -12.51 -19.42 -22.96
CA ARG A 479 -11.98 -20.73 -22.56
C ARG A 479 -10.82 -20.63 -21.57
N GLY A 480 -10.86 -21.36 -20.47
CA GLY A 480 -9.79 -21.48 -19.49
C GLY A 480 -9.69 -20.32 -18.50
N ARG A 481 -10.63 -19.37 -18.49
CA ARG A 481 -10.67 -18.28 -17.52
C ARG A 481 -11.33 -18.70 -16.22
N ARG A 482 -10.83 -18.18 -15.12
CA ARG A 482 -11.24 -18.50 -13.76
C ARG A 482 -11.99 -17.34 -13.14
N GLY A 483 -12.87 -17.66 -12.22
CA GLY A 483 -13.69 -16.72 -11.47
C GLY A 483 -15.16 -17.15 -11.46
N ARG A 484 -15.97 -16.47 -10.64
CA ARG A 484 -17.36 -16.87 -10.40
C ARG A 484 -18.27 -15.67 -10.56
N GLY A 485 -19.12 -15.68 -11.57
CA GLY A 485 -20.23 -14.76 -11.71
C GLY A 485 -21.32 -14.99 -10.64
N LEU A 486 -22.36 -14.15 -10.66
CA LEU A 486 -23.49 -14.27 -9.73
C LEU A 486 -24.18 -15.63 -9.85
N GLU A 487 -24.33 -16.16 -11.07
CA GLU A 487 -24.95 -17.46 -11.30
C GLU A 487 -24.26 -18.59 -10.53
N ALA A 488 -22.93 -18.72 -10.69
CA ALA A 488 -22.16 -19.74 -10.00
C ALA A 488 -22.16 -19.60 -8.46
N ARG A 489 -22.48 -18.42 -7.95
CA ARG A 489 -22.53 -18.13 -6.50
C ARG A 489 -23.91 -18.34 -5.88
N LEU A 490 -24.97 -18.12 -6.63
CA LEU A 490 -26.33 -18.02 -6.12
C LEU A 490 -27.30 -19.08 -6.65
N MET A 491 -27.02 -19.75 -7.77
CA MET A 491 -27.97 -20.67 -8.41
C MET A 491 -28.45 -21.79 -7.47
N GLU A 492 -27.57 -22.32 -6.61
CA GLU A 492 -27.96 -23.34 -5.61
C GLU A 492 -28.95 -22.81 -4.57
N ILE A 493 -28.90 -21.50 -4.29
CA ILE A 493 -29.77 -20.85 -3.29
C ILE A 493 -31.12 -20.45 -3.89
N VAL A 494 -31.08 -19.90 -5.13
CA VAL A 494 -32.28 -19.32 -5.77
C VAL A 494 -32.94 -20.22 -6.81
N GLY A 495 -32.34 -21.38 -7.13
CA GLY A 495 -32.76 -22.22 -8.25
C GLY A 495 -34.24 -22.64 -8.22
N ASP A 496 -34.77 -22.93 -7.05
CA ASP A 496 -36.18 -23.33 -6.85
C ASP A 496 -37.13 -22.11 -6.66
N ARG A 497 -36.62 -20.88 -6.67
CA ARG A 497 -37.38 -19.65 -6.48
C ARG A 497 -37.45 -18.85 -7.78
N GLU A 498 -38.56 -19.00 -8.49
CA GLU A 498 -38.74 -18.47 -9.85
C GLU A 498 -38.40 -16.98 -9.96
N ALA A 499 -38.97 -16.12 -9.11
CA ALA A 499 -38.74 -14.68 -9.17
C ALA A 499 -37.26 -14.26 -8.91
N ALA A 500 -36.60 -14.91 -7.97
CA ALA A 500 -35.18 -14.65 -7.68
C ALA A 500 -34.27 -15.16 -8.79
N ARG A 501 -34.59 -16.32 -9.35
CA ARG A 501 -33.87 -16.90 -10.51
C ARG A 501 -34.02 -15.99 -11.74
N ASP A 502 -35.22 -15.52 -12.03
CA ASP A 502 -35.49 -14.66 -13.18
C ASP A 502 -34.77 -13.31 -13.02
N ALA A 503 -34.78 -12.69 -11.83
CA ALA A 503 -33.99 -11.48 -11.54
C ALA A 503 -32.48 -11.71 -11.74
N LEU A 504 -31.98 -12.89 -11.37
CA LEU A 504 -30.57 -13.26 -11.59
C LEU A 504 -30.26 -13.36 -13.09
N GLN A 505 -31.11 -14.03 -13.86
CA GLN A 505 -30.92 -14.19 -15.32
C GLN A 505 -31.04 -12.85 -16.07
N ASP A 506 -31.99 -12.00 -15.66
CA ASP A 506 -32.15 -10.66 -16.20
C ASP A 506 -30.90 -9.79 -15.94
N ALA A 507 -30.31 -9.89 -14.75
CA ALA A 507 -29.07 -9.19 -14.43
C ALA A 507 -27.90 -9.66 -15.29
N ILE A 508 -27.78 -10.98 -15.51
CA ILE A 508 -26.74 -11.56 -16.39
C ILE A 508 -26.94 -11.10 -17.83
N HIS A 509 -28.16 -11.03 -18.30
CA HIS A 509 -28.50 -10.57 -19.66
C HIS A 509 -28.18 -9.07 -19.83
N ALA A 510 -28.65 -8.25 -18.92
CA ALA A 510 -28.45 -6.80 -18.95
C ALA A 510 -26.95 -6.41 -18.90
N ALA A 511 -26.15 -7.19 -18.18
CA ALA A 511 -24.71 -6.96 -18.08
C ALA A 511 -23.97 -7.12 -19.43
N ALA A 512 -24.60 -7.66 -20.45
CA ALA A 512 -24.05 -7.68 -21.82
C ALA A 512 -23.80 -6.28 -22.40
N ALA A 513 -24.50 -5.25 -21.90
CA ALA A 513 -24.30 -3.86 -22.31
C ALA A 513 -23.00 -3.22 -21.77
N LEU A 514 -22.36 -3.84 -20.77
CA LEU A 514 -21.09 -3.41 -20.21
C LEU A 514 -19.92 -3.89 -21.08
N PRO A 515 -18.74 -3.19 -21.06
CA PRO A 515 -17.56 -3.56 -21.82
C PRO A 515 -17.11 -5.01 -21.57
N GLY A 516 -17.03 -5.78 -22.66
CA GLY A 516 -16.59 -7.16 -22.66
C GLY A 516 -15.12 -7.32 -23.02
N GLU A 517 -14.67 -8.56 -23.21
CA GLU A 517 -13.28 -8.85 -23.57
C GLU A 517 -12.82 -8.05 -24.80
N GLY A 518 -11.58 -7.53 -24.75
CA GLY A 518 -10.99 -6.74 -25.83
C GLY A 518 -11.51 -5.31 -25.95
N TRP A 519 -12.33 -4.82 -25.01
CA TRP A 519 -12.89 -3.47 -25.02
C TRP A 519 -11.85 -2.37 -25.20
N SER A 520 -10.69 -2.45 -24.53
CA SER A 520 -9.64 -1.45 -24.61
C SER A 520 -9.11 -1.27 -26.05
N GLY A 521 -8.95 -2.37 -26.81
CA GLY A 521 -8.59 -2.33 -28.22
C GLY A 521 -9.68 -1.76 -29.12
N ARG A 522 -10.95 -1.82 -28.74
CA ARG A 522 -12.06 -1.29 -29.53
C ARG A 522 -12.26 0.21 -29.33
N ILE A 523 -12.00 0.75 -28.14
CA ILE A 523 -12.13 2.20 -27.86
C ILE A 523 -10.93 3.01 -28.35
N ALA A 524 -9.74 2.41 -28.44
CA ALA A 524 -8.51 3.08 -28.89
C ALA A 524 -7.62 2.13 -29.70
N PRO A 525 -8.06 1.69 -30.88
CA PRO A 525 -7.32 0.76 -31.71
C PRO A 525 -6.07 1.41 -32.32
N PRO A 526 -5.00 0.64 -32.63
CA PRO A 526 -3.77 1.16 -33.23
C PRO A 526 -3.97 1.80 -34.61
N ASP A 527 -4.94 1.33 -35.37
CA ASP A 527 -5.28 1.81 -36.72
C ASP A 527 -6.25 3.01 -36.73
N GLY A 528 -6.73 3.40 -35.56
CA GLY A 528 -7.67 4.51 -35.38
C GLY A 528 -9.13 4.18 -35.72
N GLN A 529 -9.45 2.95 -36.14
CA GLN A 529 -10.81 2.55 -36.49
C GLN A 529 -11.56 2.04 -35.26
N VAL A 530 -12.18 2.94 -34.49
CA VAL A 530 -12.96 2.58 -33.31
C VAL A 530 -14.18 1.72 -33.66
N ASN A 531 -14.48 0.71 -32.85
CA ASN A 531 -15.63 -0.18 -33.06
C ASN A 531 -16.27 -0.57 -31.70
N PRO A 532 -16.95 0.39 -31.04
CA PRO A 532 -17.59 0.14 -29.76
C PRO A 532 -18.74 -0.86 -29.87
N LEU A 533 -18.79 -1.85 -28.98
CA LEU A 533 -19.83 -2.89 -28.95
C LEU A 533 -21.02 -2.56 -28.04
N GLY A 534 -21.02 -1.42 -27.38
CA GLY A 534 -22.13 -1.06 -26.50
C GLY A 534 -22.08 0.40 -26.02
N PRO A 535 -23.13 0.84 -25.31
CA PRO A 535 -23.27 2.25 -24.94
C PRO A 535 -22.12 2.81 -24.09
N ILE A 536 -21.55 1.98 -23.20
CA ILE A 536 -20.44 2.42 -22.35
C ILE A 536 -19.16 2.58 -23.19
N GLU A 537 -18.87 1.66 -24.11
CA GLU A 537 -17.72 1.79 -25.00
C GLU A 537 -17.88 3.00 -25.93
N ALA A 538 -19.10 3.26 -26.43
CA ALA A 538 -19.39 4.44 -27.25
C ALA A 538 -19.17 5.76 -26.48
N PHE A 539 -19.61 5.81 -25.22
CA PHE A 539 -19.35 6.93 -24.34
C PHE A 539 -17.85 7.16 -24.11
N LEU A 540 -17.08 6.10 -23.84
CA LEU A 540 -15.63 6.20 -23.66
C LEU A 540 -14.90 6.68 -24.91
N VAL A 541 -15.37 6.29 -26.12
CA VAL A 541 -14.85 6.83 -27.38
C VAL A 541 -15.12 8.33 -27.48
N ALA A 542 -16.35 8.77 -27.20
CA ALA A 542 -16.69 10.19 -27.20
C ALA A 542 -15.86 11.01 -26.20
N VAL A 543 -15.61 10.45 -25.01
CA VAL A 543 -14.71 11.03 -24.01
C VAL A 543 -13.29 11.18 -24.56
N ILE A 544 -12.72 10.15 -25.22
CA ILE A 544 -11.39 10.22 -25.83
C ILE A 544 -11.33 11.31 -26.92
N GLU A 545 -12.37 11.45 -27.73
CA GLU A 545 -12.46 12.50 -28.77
C GLU A 545 -12.48 13.90 -28.14
N GLN A 546 -13.30 14.13 -27.12
CA GLN A 546 -13.33 15.40 -26.39
C GLN A 546 -11.99 15.72 -25.73
N LEU A 547 -11.34 14.73 -25.10
CA LEU A 547 -10.02 14.89 -24.51
C LEU A 547 -8.99 15.33 -25.56
N ARG A 548 -8.94 14.66 -26.72
CA ARG A 548 -8.03 15.00 -27.82
C ARG A 548 -8.29 16.39 -28.38
N ALA A 549 -9.55 16.79 -28.50
CA ALA A 549 -9.94 18.13 -29.00
C ALA A 549 -9.51 19.26 -28.06
N ARG A 550 -9.36 18.97 -26.75
CA ARG A 550 -9.01 19.96 -25.70
C ARG A 550 -7.56 19.88 -25.23
N ALA A 551 -6.82 18.87 -25.67
CA ALA A 551 -5.42 18.69 -25.29
C ALA A 551 -4.55 19.82 -25.83
N ALA A 552 -3.66 20.33 -24.96
CA ALA A 552 -2.60 21.22 -25.41
C ALA A 552 -1.53 20.43 -26.19
N PRO A 553 -0.87 21.03 -27.18
CA PRO A 553 0.21 20.37 -27.89
C PRO A 553 1.33 19.89 -26.97
N GLY A 554 1.59 18.56 -26.97
CA GLY A 554 2.63 17.94 -26.14
C GLY A 554 2.15 17.46 -24.75
N ASP A 555 0.88 17.58 -24.44
CA ASP A 555 0.29 17.06 -23.19
C ASP A 555 0.20 15.53 -23.26
N GLN A 556 0.94 14.85 -22.36
CA GLN A 556 0.94 13.39 -22.28
C GLN A 556 -0.09 12.86 -21.27
N GLY A 557 -0.70 13.72 -20.45
CA GLY A 557 -1.78 13.39 -19.52
C GLY A 557 -3.05 14.08 -19.95
N LEU A 558 -3.87 13.42 -20.80
CA LEU A 558 -5.13 14.01 -21.23
C LEU A 558 -6.10 14.09 -20.06
N GLU A 559 -6.40 15.30 -19.63
CA GLU A 559 -7.39 15.64 -18.63
C GLU A 559 -8.19 16.85 -19.12
N ALA A 560 -9.51 16.77 -19.07
CA ALA A 560 -10.37 17.87 -19.47
C ALA A 560 -11.65 17.94 -18.63
N ALA A 561 -12.14 19.14 -18.34
CA ALA A 561 -13.43 19.32 -17.69
C ALA A 561 -14.52 18.56 -18.47
N ALA A 562 -15.41 17.89 -17.77
CA ALA A 562 -16.51 17.18 -18.40
C ALA A 562 -17.47 18.16 -19.06
N ARG A 563 -17.66 19.33 -18.47
CA ARG A 563 -18.57 20.40 -18.96
C ARG A 563 -17.78 21.62 -19.44
N PRO A 564 -18.27 22.34 -20.49
CA PRO A 564 -19.37 21.96 -21.36
C PRO A 564 -19.05 20.70 -22.18
N ALA A 565 -20.00 19.77 -22.30
CA ALA A 565 -19.82 18.56 -23.09
C ALA A 565 -20.09 18.79 -24.58
N THR A 566 -19.40 18.03 -25.46
CA THR A 566 -19.76 17.97 -26.88
C THR A 566 -21.10 17.25 -27.05
N ASP A 567 -21.80 17.48 -28.19
CA ASP A 567 -23.06 16.79 -28.48
C ASP A 567 -22.89 15.27 -28.46
N LEU A 568 -21.81 14.75 -29.03
CA LEU A 568 -21.50 13.34 -29.05
C LEU A 568 -21.34 12.78 -27.63
N VAL A 569 -20.70 13.51 -26.72
CA VAL A 569 -20.56 13.10 -25.32
C VAL A 569 -21.93 13.11 -24.62
N ARG A 570 -22.78 14.12 -24.83
CA ARG A 570 -24.12 14.18 -24.26
C ARG A 570 -25.00 13.01 -24.72
N ASP A 571 -25.07 12.79 -26.05
CA ASP A 571 -25.88 11.72 -26.63
C ASP A 571 -25.45 10.33 -26.12
N THR A 572 -24.13 10.08 -26.09
CA THR A 572 -23.60 8.79 -25.63
C THR A 572 -23.71 8.65 -24.10
N ALA A 573 -23.65 9.73 -23.33
CA ALA A 573 -23.88 9.71 -21.87
C ALA A 573 -25.32 9.33 -21.53
N ALA A 574 -26.31 9.88 -22.25
CA ALA A 574 -27.72 9.51 -22.08
C ALA A 574 -27.95 8.01 -22.37
N LEU A 575 -27.37 7.49 -23.46
CA LEU A 575 -27.45 6.07 -23.80
C LEU A 575 -26.75 5.16 -22.77
N ALA A 576 -25.61 5.60 -22.27
CA ALA A 576 -24.89 4.90 -21.20
C ALA A 576 -25.67 4.88 -19.89
N ALA A 577 -26.27 6.00 -19.49
CA ALA A 577 -27.10 6.10 -18.29
C ALA A 577 -28.33 5.17 -18.36
N ALA A 578 -28.99 5.11 -19.54
CA ALA A 578 -30.09 4.20 -19.78
C ALA A 578 -29.66 2.72 -19.73
N ALA A 579 -28.47 2.39 -20.24
CA ALA A 579 -27.91 1.03 -20.17
C ALA A 579 -27.59 0.63 -18.73
N LEU A 580 -26.98 1.53 -17.93
CA LEU A 580 -26.69 1.28 -16.53
C LEU A 580 -27.99 1.09 -15.71
N ALA A 581 -29.05 1.85 -16.00
CA ALA A 581 -30.35 1.66 -15.34
C ALA A 581 -30.93 0.27 -15.61
N ARG A 582 -30.77 -0.27 -16.85
CA ARG A 582 -31.21 -1.63 -17.18
C ARG A 582 -30.38 -2.70 -16.46
N VAL A 583 -29.12 -2.45 -16.13
CA VAL A 583 -28.29 -3.35 -15.30
C VAL A 583 -28.68 -3.25 -13.83
N GLU A 584 -28.95 -2.06 -13.33
CA GLU A 584 -29.27 -1.78 -11.94
C GLU A 584 -30.60 -2.42 -11.49
N ALA A 585 -31.63 -2.31 -12.30
CA ALA A 585 -32.97 -2.75 -11.93
C ALA A 585 -33.06 -4.24 -11.54
N PRO A 586 -32.57 -5.20 -12.33
CA PRO A 586 -32.62 -6.62 -11.95
C PRO A 586 -31.68 -6.95 -10.78
N LEU A 587 -30.56 -6.25 -10.60
CA LEU A 587 -29.70 -6.44 -9.44
C LEU A 587 -30.38 -5.99 -8.14
N LEU A 588 -31.17 -4.90 -8.19
CA LEU A 588 -31.98 -4.45 -7.07
C LEU A 588 -33.17 -5.41 -6.80
N ALA A 589 -33.76 -5.99 -7.83
CA ALA A 589 -34.79 -7.01 -7.67
C ALA A 589 -34.22 -8.26 -7.00
N LEU A 590 -33.08 -8.75 -7.48
CA LEU A 590 -32.37 -9.88 -6.87
C LEU A 590 -32.01 -9.60 -5.40
N ALA A 591 -31.55 -8.39 -5.08
CA ALA A 591 -31.22 -8.02 -3.70
C ALA A 591 -32.44 -8.09 -2.80
N ARG A 592 -33.60 -7.60 -3.24
CA ARG A 592 -34.86 -7.69 -2.48
C ARG A 592 -35.28 -9.13 -2.23
N HIS A 593 -35.28 -9.98 -3.26
CA HIS A 593 -35.62 -11.41 -3.09
C HIS A 593 -34.67 -12.14 -2.13
N LEU A 594 -33.36 -11.77 -2.10
CA LEU A 594 -32.41 -12.32 -1.13
C LEU A 594 -32.64 -11.77 0.30
N GLU A 595 -33.07 -10.51 0.44
CA GLU A 595 -33.48 -9.92 1.73
C GLU A 595 -34.73 -10.61 2.26
N ASP A 596 -35.76 -10.74 1.44
CA ASP A 596 -37.04 -11.45 1.78
C ASP A 596 -36.74 -12.89 2.26
N LEU A 597 -35.83 -13.57 1.62
CA LEU A 597 -35.41 -14.93 1.95
C LEU A 597 -34.75 -15.03 3.34
N LEU A 598 -33.95 -14.04 3.71
CA LEU A 598 -33.35 -13.96 5.05
C LEU A 598 -34.40 -13.71 6.12
N ASP A 599 -35.44 -12.94 5.81
CA ASP A 599 -36.50 -12.55 6.77
C ASP A 599 -37.53 -13.64 6.93
N GLU A 600 -38.02 -14.24 5.83
CA GLU A 600 -39.11 -15.23 5.82
C GLU A 600 -38.65 -16.64 6.27
N GLU A 601 -37.46 -17.08 5.90
CA GLU A 601 -36.94 -18.40 6.20
C GLU A 601 -35.86 -18.39 7.31
N THR A 602 -35.94 -17.46 8.24
CA THR A 602 -34.92 -17.24 9.28
C THR A 602 -34.55 -18.52 10.05
N ASP A 603 -35.50 -19.38 10.35
CA ASP A 603 -35.32 -20.61 11.15
C ASP A 603 -35.05 -21.86 10.29
N GLU A 604 -35.30 -21.82 8.97
CA GLU A 604 -35.17 -22.96 8.05
C GLU A 604 -33.86 -22.94 7.24
N LEU A 605 -33.26 -21.76 7.02
CA LEU A 605 -32.04 -21.60 6.27
C LEU A 605 -30.81 -22.13 7.01
N PRO A 606 -30.01 -23.01 6.42
CA PRO A 606 -28.72 -23.39 6.98
C PRO A 606 -27.83 -22.16 7.21
N THR A 607 -27.07 -22.17 8.30
CA THR A 607 -26.16 -21.07 8.62
C THR A 607 -25.17 -20.74 7.49
N SER A 608 -24.74 -21.76 6.72
CA SER A 608 -23.90 -21.58 5.54
C SER A 608 -24.57 -20.77 4.44
N ASP A 609 -25.86 -21.04 4.17
CA ASP A 609 -26.59 -20.39 3.08
C ASP A 609 -26.99 -18.97 3.49
N ARG A 610 -27.33 -18.75 4.75
CA ARG A 610 -27.50 -17.41 5.32
C ARG A 610 -26.23 -16.56 5.10
N ALA A 611 -25.05 -17.07 5.46
CA ALA A 611 -23.81 -16.34 5.30
C ALA A 611 -23.44 -16.12 3.80
N ARG A 612 -23.83 -17.04 2.91
CA ARG A 612 -23.67 -16.85 1.44
C ARG A 612 -24.59 -15.73 0.93
N ILE A 613 -25.83 -15.69 1.36
CA ILE A 613 -26.80 -14.65 0.99
C ILE A 613 -26.34 -13.29 1.50
N GLU A 614 -25.97 -13.18 2.77
CA GLU A 614 -25.42 -11.95 3.36
C GLU A 614 -24.18 -11.45 2.58
N GLY A 615 -23.29 -12.37 2.19
CA GLY A 615 -22.12 -12.06 1.36
C GLY A 615 -22.49 -11.55 -0.03
N ALA A 616 -23.49 -12.13 -0.67
CA ALA A 616 -23.98 -11.67 -1.96
C ALA A 616 -24.67 -10.29 -1.86
N LEU A 617 -25.48 -10.09 -0.82
CA LEU A 617 -26.14 -8.82 -0.53
C LEU A 617 -25.13 -7.68 -0.35
N ARG A 618 -24.01 -7.89 0.36
CA ARG A 618 -22.93 -6.89 0.44
C ARG A 618 -22.39 -6.51 -0.93
N GLY A 619 -22.20 -7.49 -1.81
CA GLY A 619 -21.78 -7.26 -3.19
C GLY A 619 -22.79 -6.47 -4.01
N LEU A 620 -24.07 -6.76 -3.84
CA LEU A 620 -25.21 -6.08 -4.50
C LEU A 620 -25.37 -4.65 -3.95
N ASP A 621 -25.33 -4.47 -2.63
CA ASP A 621 -25.40 -3.15 -1.98
C ASP A 621 -24.33 -2.21 -2.53
N ARG A 622 -23.09 -2.66 -2.57
CA ARG A 622 -21.99 -1.86 -3.08
C ARG A 622 -22.17 -1.47 -4.56
N ARG A 623 -22.64 -2.40 -5.41
CA ARG A 623 -22.69 -2.19 -6.85
C ARG A 623 -24.03 -1.61 -7.32
N ALA A 624 -25.13 -2.20 -6.92
CA ALA A 624 -26.43 -1.76 -7.38
C ALA A 624 -26.97 -0.55 -6.63
N ARG A 625 -26.58 -0.36 -5.34
CA ARG A 625 -27.09 0.75 -4.52
C ARG A 625 -26.11 1.92 -4.33
N MET A 626 -24.83 1.72 -4.65
CA MET A 626 -23.82 2.80 -4.53
C MET A 626 -23.16 3.10 -5.88
N THR A 627 -22.49 2.11 -6.51
CA THR A 627 -21.69 2.35 -7.71
C THR A 627 -22.54 2.75 -8.92
N LEU A 628 -23.56 1.97 -9.27
CA LEU A 628 -24.41 2.23 -10.44
C LEU A 628 -25.20 3.56 -10.32
N PRO A 629 -25.84 3.88 -9.19
CA PRO A 629 -26.46 5.20 -9.01
C PRO A 629 -25.45 6.35 -9.10
N GLY A 630 -24.25 6.19 -8.54
CA GLY A 630 -23.16 7.18 -8.67
C GLY A 630 -22.77 7.43 -10.12
N TRP A 631 -22.54 6.37 -10.91
CA TRP A 631 -22.24 6.50 -12.34
C TRP A 631 -23.36 7.16 -13.12
N ARG A 632 -24.63 6.79 -12.85
CA ARG A 632 -25.79 7.41 -13.50
C ARG A 632 -25.93 8.89 -13.18
N SER A 633 -25.70 9.26 -11.92
CA SER A 633 -25.70 10.66 -11.48
C SER A 633 -24.62 11.48 -12.17
N MET A 634 -23.41 10.90 -12.35
CA MET A 634 -22.34 11.55 -13.11
C MET A 634 -22.73 11.78 -14.56
N LEU A 635 -23.26 10.75 -15.23
CA LEU A 635 -23.69 10.85 -16.63
C LEU A 635 -24.83 11.86 -16.82
N LYS A 636 -25.80 11.91 -15.90
CA LYS A 636 -26.89 12.89 -15.94
C LYS A 636 -26.36 14.33 -15.78
N ALA A 637 -25.40 14.55 -14.88
CA ALA A 637 -24.81 15.86 -14.67
C ALA A 637 -24.03 16.40 -15.88
N ILE A 638 -23.66 15.56 -16.85
CA ILE A 638 -23.03 15.99 -18.10
C ILE A 638 -24.02 16.80 -18.99
N GLU A 639 -25.30 16.55 -18.87
CA GLU A 639 -26.37 17.24 -19.60
C GLU A 639 -26.69 18.62 -18.99
N GLU A 640 -26.34 18.82 -17.72
CA GLU A 640 -26.65 20.02 -16.95
C GLU A 640 -25.60 21.13 -17.19
N ASP A 641 -25.99 22.38 -17.03
CA ASP A 641 -25.05 23.50 -17.06
C ASP A 641 -24.11 23.46 -15.84
N ALA A 642 -22.92 24.05 -15.99
CA ALA A 642 -21.98 24.15 -14.89
C ALA A 642 -22.51 25.10 -13.81
N GLU A 643 -22.49 24.68 -12.56
CA GLU A 643 -22.82 25.51 -11.40
C GLU A 643 -21.65 26.43 -11.04
N ASP A 644 -21.93 27.61 -10.47
CA ASP A 644 -20.91 28.57 -10.05
C ASP A 644 -20.10 28.08 -8.82
N ASP A 645 -20.73 27.35 -7.90
CA ASP A 645 -20.11 26.78 -6.68
C ASP A 645 -20.56 25.32 -6.48
N PRO A 646 -20.04 24.38 -7.28
CA PRO A 646 -20.52 23.01 -7.27
C PRO A 646 -19.97 22.24 -6.07
N ASP A 647 -20.76 21.30 -5.54
CA ASP A 647 -20.29 20.33 -4.55
C ASP A 647 -19.32 19.32 -5.16
N PHE A 648 -19.43 19.07 -6.47
CA PHE A 648 -18.65 18.08 -7.20
C PHE A 648 -17.88 18.69 -8.37
N VAL A 649 -16.73 18.11 -8.64
CA VAL A 649 -15.98 18.34 -9.87
C VAL A 649 -16.03 17.09 -10.74
N ASP A 650 -16.51 17.27 -11.98
CA ASP A 650 -16.53 16.20 -12.99
C ASP A 650 -15.49 16.51 -14.08
N TRP A 651 -14.68 15.49 -14.40
CA TRP A 651 -13.72 15.59 -15.50
C TRP A 651 -13.53 14.26 -16.21
N PHE A 652 -12.94 14.35 -17.39
CA PHE A 652 -12.50 13.19 -18.15
C PHE A 652 -10.99 13.07 -18.06
N ASP A 653 -10.50 11.83 -18.02
CA ASP A 653 -9.09 11.51 -18.17
C ASP A 653 -8.86 10.27 -19.03
N ALA A 654 -7.62 10.09 -19.48
CA ALA A 654 -7.22 8.90 -20.22
C ALA A 654 -5.95 8.28 -19.62
N THR A 655 -5.94 6.95 -19.56
CA THR A 655 -4.78 6.17 -19.12
C THR A 655 -3.94 5.74 -20.32
N PHE A 656 -2.63 5.97 -20.23
CA PHE A 656 -1.66 5.63 -21.26
C PHE A 656 -0.76 4.48 -20.87
N LEU A 657 -0.50 3.58 -21.82
CA LEU A 657 0.52 2.54 -21.69
C LEU A 657 1.39 2.57 -22.95
N TYR A 658 2.70 2.77 -22.77
CA TYR A 658 3.65 2.91 -23.90
C TYR A 658 3.22 3.95 -24.96
N GLY A 659 2.65 5.06 -24.51
CA GLY A 659 2.21 6.16 -25.39
C GLY A 659 0.86 5.93 -26.10
N ARG A 660 0.15 4.83 -25.77
CA ARG A 660 -1.18 4.53 -26.31
C ARG A 660 -2.24 4.67 -25.22
N VAL A 661 -3.40 5.18 -25.57
CA VAL A 661 -4.58 5.16 -24.70
C VAL A 661 -5.02 3.71 -24.52
N VAL A 662 -5.14 3.26 -23.28
CA VAL A 662 -5.61 1.93 -22.93
C VAL A 662 -6.92 1.95 -22.14
N ASP A 663 -7.29 3.10 -21.58
CA ASP A 663 -8.57 3.34 -20.89
C ASP A 663 -8.90 4.83 -20.92
N ALA A 664 -10.18 5.13 -20.71
CA ALA A 664 -10.67 6.48 -20.47
C ALA A 664 -11.71 6.43 -19.34
N ALA A 665 -11.86 7.55 -18.62
CA ALA A 665 -12.78 7.61 -17.50
C ALA A 665 -13.50 8.95 -17.42
N CYS A 666 -14.72 8.93 -16.91
CA CYS A 666 -15.41 10.05 -16.29
C CYS A 666 -15.24 9.92 -14.78
N ARG A 667 -14.72 10.96 -14.14
CA ARG A 667 -14.48 11.02 -12.71
C ARG A 667 -15.31 12.09 -12.04
N ARG A 668 -15.73 11.80 -10.81
CA ARG A 668 -16.41 12.74 -9.93
C ARG A 668 -15.75 12.73 -8.56
N HIS A 669 -15.32 13.88 -8.10
CA HIS A 669 -14.83 14.07 -6.75
C HIS A 669 -15.58 15.20 -6.06
N TRP A 670 -15.70 15.09 -4.75
CA TRP A 670 -16.16 16.19 -3.92
C TRP A 670 -15.16 17.35 -3.95
N VAL A 671 -15.63 18.57 -4.05
CA VAL A 671 -14.76 19.75 -3.80
C VAL A 671 -14.33 19.71 -2.34
N ASP A 672 -15.26 19.46 -1.44
CA ASP A 672 -15.02 19.27 -0.01
C ASP A 672 -15.40 17.84 0.44
N PRO A 673 -14.45 16.88 0.42
CA PRO A 673 -14.72 15.50 0.83
C PRO A 673 -14.93 15.34 2.33
N THR A 674 -14.78 16.41 3.13
CA THR A 674 -15.06 16.36 4.56
C THR A 674 -16.57 16.31 4.86
N GLU A 675 -17.41 16.64 3.90
CA GLU A 675 -18.84 16.51 4.05
C GLU A 675 -19.29 15.05 4.19
N PRO A 676 -19.03 14.16 3.22
CA PRO A 676 -19.35 12.76 3.41
C PRO A 676 -18.49 12.09 4.51
N LEU A 677 -17.29 12.55 4.77
CA LEU A 677 -16.46 12.08 5.89
C LEU A 677 -17.16 12.35 7.23
N THR A 678 -17.68 13.57 7.42
CA THR A 678 -18.37 13.93 8.67
C THR A 678 -19.65 13.13 8.82
N ALA A 679 -20.45 13.01 7.77
CA ALA A 679 -21.72 12.30 7.82
C ALA A 679 -21.53 10.79 8.07
N ALA A 680 -20.58 10.14 7.41
CA ALA A 680 -20.42 8.69 7.47
C ALA A 680 -19.53 8.21 8.63
N VAL A 681 -18.51 8.99 9.03
CA VAL A 681 -17.47 8.54 9.97
C VAL A 681 -17.50 9.31 11.27
N ILE A 682 -17.47 10.65 11.18
CA ILE A 682 -17.20 11.49 12.35
C ILE A 682 -18.44 11.58 13.23
N ALA A 683 -19.55 12.03 12.70
CA ALA A 683 -20.78 12.23 13.49
C ALA A 683 -21.32 10.95 14.16
N PRO A 684 -21.28 9.75 13.52
CA PRO A 684 -21.72 8.53 14.18
C PRO A 684 -20.80 8.05 15.31
N ALA A 685 -19.52 8.43 15.29
CA ALA A 685 -18.53 8.00 16.29
C ALA A 685 -18.85 8.56 17.69
N HIS A 686 -18.30 7.92 18.73
CA HIS A 686 -18.42 8.40 20.11
C HIS A 686 -17.20 9.23 20.51
N GLY A 687 -16.03 8.93 19.97
CA GLY A 687 -14.83 9.69 20.22
C GLY A 687 -13.78 9.49 19.13
N ILE A 688 -13.12 10.58 18.79
CA ILE A 688 -12.15 10.64 17.70
C ILE A 688 -10.92 11.40 18.16
N LEU A 689 -9.77 10.76 18.03
CA LEU A 689 -8.47 11.41 18.13
C LEU A 689 -7.86 11.51 16.73
N VAL A 690 -7.58 12.71 16.27
CA VAL A 690 -6.79 12.94 15.07
C VAL A 690 -5.41 13.43 15.49
N THR A 691 -4.37 12.69 15.17
CA THR A 691 -3.00 13.06 15.54
C THR A 691 -2.05 13.02 14.34
N SER A 692 -1.09 13.93 14.35
CA SER A 692 -0.02 14.01 13.37
C SER A 692 1.15 14.84 13.93
N ALA A 693 2.29 14.79 13.25
CA ALA A 693 3.40 15.70 13.51
C ALA A 693 3.18 17.10 12.91
N THR A 694 2.20 17.25 12.02
CA THR A 694 1.97 18.46 11.21
C THR A 694 0.46 18.66 11.00
N LEU A 695 -0.22 19.24 11.96
CA LEU A 695 -1.65 19.64 11.86
C LEU A 695 -1.80 21.16 11.90
N ALA A 696 -1.09 21.80 12.82
CA ALA A 696 -1.19 23.24 13.03
C ALA A 696 -0.35 24.02 12.00
N ASP A 697 -0.87 25.15 11.56
CA ASP A 697 -0.16 26.15 10.77
C ASP A 697 0.03 27.41 11.60
N SER A 698 1.22 27.61 12.13
CA SER A 698 1.57 28.74 12.99
C SER A 698 1.53 30.12 12.30
N THR A 699 1.28 30.16 10.99
CA THR A 699 1.12 31.40 10.22
C THR A 699 -0.31 31.92 10.21
N LEU A 700 -1.26 31.13 10.73
CA LEU A 700 -2.66 31.51 10.86
C LEU A 700 -2.94 32.06 12.27
N ASP A 701 -3.90 32.96 12.38
CA ASP A 701 -4.37 33.48 13.67
C ASP A 701 -4.89 32.34 14.58
N ASP A 702 -5.59 31.37 13.97
CA ASP A 702 -5.93 30.12 14.59
C ASP A 702 -5.10 29.00 13.95
N PRO A 703 -4.10 28.46 14.63
CA PRO A 703 -3.21 27.47 14.07
C PRO A 703 -3.89 26.18 13.62
N PHE A 704 -5.05 25.83 14.19
CA PHE A 704 -5.77 24.61 13.84
C PHE A 704 -6.87 24.80 12.78
N ALA A 705 -7.15 26.02 12.32
CA ALA A 705 -8.23 26.31 11.38
C ALA A 705 -8.16 25.45 10.09
N LEU A 706 -6.96 25.31 9.51
CA LEU A 706 -6.76 24.46 8.33
C LEU A 706 -6.95 22.98 8.66
N ALA A 707 -6.51 22.52 9.81
CA ALA A 707 -6.70 21.13 10.25
C ALA A 707 -8.18 20.84 10.54
N GLU A 708 -8.90 21.73 11.21
CA GLU A 708 -10.34 21.59 11.45
C GLU A 708 -11.11 21.46 10.14
N MET A 709 -10.81 22.31 9.18
CA MET A 709 -11.40 22.24 7.84
C MET A 709 -11.07 20.90 7.16
N ARG A 710 -9.79 20.50 7.11
CA ARG A 710 -9.37 19.29 6.38
C ARG A 710 -9.73 17.96 7.05
N THR A 711 -10.06 17.97 8.33
CA THR A 711 -10.49 16.77 9.07
C THR A 711 -12.01 16.66 9.21
N GLY A 712 -12.76 17.65 8.76
CA GLY A 712 -14.22 17.74 8.94
C GLY A 712 -14.66 18.20 10.32
N ALA A 713 -13.74 18.52 11.23
CA ALA A 713 -14.05 19.00 12.56
C ALA A 713 -14.83 20.33 12.55
N ALA A 714 -14.54 21.20 11.56
CA ALA A 714 -15.25 22.46 11.37
C ALA A 714 -16.75 22.30 11.06
N ARG A 715 -17.20 21.08 10.73
CA ARG A 715 -18.63 20.77 10.45
C ARG A 715 -19.40 20.27 11.68
N LEU A 716 -18.70 20.03 12.79
CA LEU A 716 -19.33 19.62 14.04
C LEU A 716 -19.97 20.81 14.76
N PRO A 717 -21.06 20.59 15.51
CA PRO A 717 -21.68 21.64 16.32
C PRO A 717 -20.75 22.20 17.40
N GLU A 718 -19.93 21.32 18.00
CA GLU A 718 -18.92 21.71 19.00
C GLU A 718 -17.53 21.65 18.38
N ARG A 719 -16.73 22.68 18.67
CA ARG A 719 -15.35 22.75 18.24
C ARG A 719 -14.51 21.65 18.90
N PRO A 720 -13.59 20.99 18.17
CA PRO A 720 -12.73 19.95 18.75
C PRO A 720 -11.80 20.54 19.80
N GLN A 721 -11.40 19.74 20.78
CA GLN A 721 -10.26 20.10 21.61
C GLN A 721 -8.97 20.04 20.79
N THR A 722 -8.04 20.96 21.08
CA THR A 722 -6.75 21.04 20.38
C THR A 722 -5.60 20.92 21.34
N LEU A 723 -4.58 20.17 20.93
CA LEU A 723 -3.32 20.02 21.67
C LEU A 723 -2.14 20.25 20.72
N ARG A 724 -1.16 21.03 21.15
CA ARG A 724 0.08 21.19 20.40
C ARG A 724 1.28 20.93 21.29
N LEU A 725 2.07 19.92 20.94
CA LEU A 725 3.31 19.56 21.64
C LEU A 725 4.49 19.64 20.68
N GLN A 726 5.49 20.41 21.08
CA GLN A 726 6.70 20.55 20.28
C GLN A 726 7.56 19.29 20.33
N SER A 727 8.35 19.09 19.28
CA SER A 727 9.37 18.04 19.25
C SER A 727 10.42 18.26 20.34
N PRO A 728 10.85 17.18 21.02
CA PRO A 728 11.92 17.28 22.03
C PRO A 728 13.33 17.39 21.42
N PHE A 729 13.47 17.41 20.09
CA PHE A 729 14.76 17.41 19.42
C PHE A 729 15.33 18.82 19.27
N ASP A 730 16.64 18.96 19.45
CA ASP A 730 17.37 20.22 19.20
C ASP A 730 17.68 20.35 17.70
N TYR A 731 16.78 20.98 16.96
CA TYR A 731 16.95 21.16 15.51
C TYR A 731 18.07 22.16 15.19
N ALA A 732 18.35 23.15 16.04
CA ALA A 732 19.41 24.12 15.82
C ALA A 732 20.80 23.44 15.80
N ALA A 733 21.02 22.52 16.74
CA ALA A 733 22.27 21.75 16.80
C ALA A 733 22.33 20.65 15.72
N ASN A 734 21.21 19.97 15.46
CA ASN A 734 21.17 18.72 14.70
C ASN A 734 20.80 18.89 13.23
N THR A 735 20.48 20.11 12.76
CA THR A 735 20.10 20.32 11.36
C THR A 735 20.82 21.48 10.71
N ARG A 736 20.91 21.43 9.37
CA ARG A 736 21.24 22.58 8.51
C ARG A 736 20.25 22.62 7.35
N ALA A 737 19.81 23.84 6.98
CA ALA A 737 18.85 24.01 5.89
C ALA A 737 19.34 25.07 4.89
N PHE A 738 19.42 24.69 3.62
CA PHE A 738 19.94 25.52 2.54
C PHE A 738 18.93 25.70 1.41
N VAL A 739 18.86 26.91 0.85
CA VAL A 739 18.28 27.18 -0.46
C VAL A 739 19.41 27.56 -1.39
N VAL A 740 19.66 26.73 -2.39
CA VAL A 740 20.74 26.98 -3.36
C VAL A 740 20.28 27.98 -4.41
N THR A 741 21.09 29.04 -4.63
CA THR A 741 20.67 30.22 -5.40
C THR A 741 21.19 30.25 -6.82
N ASP A 742 22.21 29.46 -7.15
CA ASP A 742 22.98 29.48 -8.41
C ASP A 742 22.78 28.22 -9.28
N VAL A 743 21.78 27.40 -9.00
CA VAL A 743 21.40 26.24 -9.78
C VAL A 743 20.13 26.54 -10.59
N GLY A 744 20.22 26.39 -11.90
CA GLY A 744 19.07 26.53 -12.81
C GLY A 744 18.13 25.35 -12.69
N LYS A 745 17.00 25.51 -11.97
CA LYS A 745 16.01 24.45 -11.72
C LYS A 745 15.41 23.82 -12.97
N ASP A 746 15.45 24.53 -14.10
CA ASP A 746 14.89 24.07 -15.39
C ASP A 746 15.94 23.34 -16.25
N ASP A 747 17.23 23.39 -15.88
CA ASP A 747 18.29 22.61 -16.52
C ASP A 747 18.55 21.29 -15.76
N PRO A 748 18.11 20.12 -16.31
CA PRO A 748 18.32 18.84 -15.66
C PRO A 748 19.80 18.48 -15.46
N ARG A 749 20.72 19.08 -16.24
CA ARG A 749 22.17 18.83 -16.09
C ARG A 749 22.71 19.51 -14.83
N GLN A 750 22.30 20.76 -14.57
CA GLN A 750 22.72 21.49 -13.38
C GLN A 750 22.12 20.84 -12.12
N VAL A 751 20.82 20.49 -12.14
CA VAL A 751 20.17 19.77 -11.03
C VAL A 751 20.85 18.42 -10.76
N ALA A 752 21.19 17.67 -11.82
CA ALA A 752 21.89 16.38 -11.67
C ALA A 752 23.30 16.57 -11.07
N ALA A 753 24.06 17.56 -11.54
CA ALA A 753 25.38 17.86 -11.00
C ALA A 753 25.31 18.29 -9.54
N ALA A 754 24.38 19.19 -9.18
CA ALA A 754 24.18 19.63 -7.79
C ALA A 754 23.83 18.45 -6.87
N MET A 755 22.88 17.62 -7.28
CA MET A 755 22.42 16.48 -6.49
C MET A 755 23.53 15.43 -6.31
N ARG A 756 24.34 15.17 -7.37
CA ARG A 756 25.50 14.28 -7.29
C ARG A 756 26.52 14.76 -6.26
N GLU A 757 26.91 16.03 -6.34
CA GLU A 757 27.92 16.57 -5.43
C GLU A 757 27.44 16.61 -3.98
N LEU A 758 26.17 16.94 -3.75
CA LEU A 758 25.55 16.89 -2.42
C LEU A 758 25.51 15.45 -1.86
N PHE A 759 25.17 14.44 -2.67
CA PHE A 759 25.20 13.04 -2.25
C PHE A 759 26.63 12.56 -1.94
N LEU A 760 27.61 13.00 -2.71
CA LEU A 760 29.03 12.71 -2.44
C LEU A 760 29.51 13.39 -1.16
N ALA A 761 29.14 14.66 -0.95
CA ALA A 761 29.48 15.43 0.25
C ALA A 761 28.87 14.81 1.53
N ALA A 762 27.67 14.26 1.42
CA ALA A 762 27.04 13.53 2.51
C ALA A 762 27.62 12.11 2.73
N GLY A 763 28.40 11.59 1.80
CA GLY A 763 28.90 10.21 1.82
C GLY A 763 27.77 9.17 1.69
N GLY A 764 26.67 9.50 1.01
CA GLY A 764 25.45 8.72 0.90
C GLY A 764 24.37 9.12 1.92
N GLY A 765 23.39 8.23 2.18
CA GLY A 765 22.23 8.51 3.02
C GLY A 765 21.40 9.69 2.49
N GLY A 766 21.34 9.86 1.18
CA GLY A 766 20.71 10.96 0.49
C GLY A 766 19.37 10.59 -0.11
N LEU A 767 18.34 11.40 0.18
CA LEU A 767 17.01 11.30 -0.45
C LEU A 767 16.77 12.51 -1.35
N GLY A 768 16.61 12.26 -2.66
CA GLY A 768 16.24 13.26 -3.65
C GLY A 768 14.74 13.22 -3.95
N LEU A 769 14.01 14.28 -3.68
CA LEU A 769 12.57 14.38 -3.92
C LEU A 769 12.26 15.22 -5.16
N PHE A 770 11.43 14.64 -6.04
CA PHE A 770 11.04 15.23 -7.32
C PHE A 770 9.53 15.42 -7.42
N THR A 771 9.15 16.51 -8.08
CA THR A 771 7.75 16.82 -8.39
C THR A 771 7.26 16.15 -9.69
N ALA A 772 8.17 15.59 -10.50
CA ALA A 772 7.83 14.95 -11.77
C ALA A 772 8.72 13.75 -12.08
N ILE A 773 8.11 12.64 -12.48
CA ILE A 773 8.78 11.36 -12.80
C ILE A 773 9.82 11.54 -13.94
N ARG A 774 9.52 12.36 -14.96
CA ARG A 774 10.43 12.60 -16.07
C ARG A 774 11.74 13.25 -15.60
N ARG A 775 11.66 14.16 -14.65
CA ARG A 775 12.84 14.84 -14.08
C ARG A 775 13.68 13.89 -13.24
N LEU A 776 13.04 13.09 -12.40
CA LEU A 776 13.68 12.02 -11.63
C LEU A 776 14.49 11.10 -12.55
N LYS A 777 13.87 10.57 -13.62
CA LYS A 777 14.54 9.71 -14.59
C LYS A 777 15.73 10.39 -15.26
N ALA A 778 15.55 11.64 -15.69
CA ALA A 778 16.61 12.42 -16.35
C ALA A 778 17.81 12.69 -15.44
N VAL A 779 17.60 12.90 -14.14
CA VAL A 779 18.68 13.05 -13.14
C VAL A 779 19.33 11.70 -12.86
N HIS A 780 18.56 10.66 -12.61
CA HIS A 780 19.05 9.30 -12.37
C HIS A 780 20.01 8.84 -13.47
N GLU A 781 19.63 8.97 -14.74
CA GLU A 781 20.45 8.56 -15.90
C GLU A 781 21.84 9.23 -15.92
N ARG A 782 21.96 10.46 -15.37
CA ARG A 782 23.21 11.23 -15.37
C ARG A 782 24.12 10.94 -14.19
N ILE A 783 23.55 10.58 -13.02
CA ILE A 783 24.33 10.51 -11.78
C ILE A 783 24.53 9.09 -11.25
N ALA A 784 23.76 8.10 -11.72
CA ALA A 784 23.83 6.73 -11.20
C ALA A 784 25.23 6.11 -11.39
N ALA A 785 25.81 6.19 -12.60
CA ALA A 785 27.15 5.65 -12.86
C ALA A 785 28.25 6.42 -12.12
N PRO A 786 28.30 7.78 -12.16
CA PRO A 786 29.28 8.54 -11.38
C PRO A 786 29.25 8.28 -9.86
N LEU A 787 28.05 8.09 -9.27
CA LEU A 787 27.92 7.74 -7.85
C LEU A 787 28.41 6.31 -7.58
N ALA A 788 28.08 5.35 -8.45
CA ALA A 788 28.51 3.97 -8.34
C ALA A 788 30.06 3.85 -8.42
N ASP A 789 30.72 4.64 -9.27
CA ASP A 789 32.18 4.71 -9.36
C ASP A 789 32.83 5.15 -8.04
N LYS A 790 32.12 5.96 -7.26
CA LYS A 790 32.51 6.39 -5.90
C LYS A 790 32.04 5.45 -4.80
N GLY A 791 31.39 4.35 -5.14
CA GLY A 791 30.91 3.35 -4.21
C GLY A 791 29.53 3.62 -3.61
N LEU A 792 28.83 4.64 -4.08
CA LEU A 792 27.47 4.98 -3.64
C LEU A 792 26.43 4.36 -4.58
N ALA A 793 25.53 3.55 -4.03
CA ALA A 793 24.38 3.00 -4.75
C ALA A 793 23.25 4.03 -4.84
N LEU A 794 22.71 4.27 -6.04
CA LEU A 794 21.58 5.16 -6.26
C LEU A 794 20.35 4.37 -6.72
N TYR A 795 19.38 4.21 -5.84
CA TYR A 795 18.07 3.62 -6.14
C TYR A 795 17.10 4.69 -6.60
N ALA A 796 16.11 4.31 -7.43
CA ALA A 796 15.15 5.28 -7.92
C ALA A 796 13.77 4.67 -8.16
N GLN A 797 12.75 5.31 -7.61
CA GLN A 797 11.36 5.03 -7.91
C GLN A 797 11.09 5.22 -9.41
N HIS A 798 10.25 4.38 -10.02
CA HIS A 798 9.93 4.38 -11.45
C HIS A 798 11.09 4.03 -12.40
N VAL A 799 12.25 3.70 -11.84
CA VAL A 799 13.43 3.20 -12.57
C VAL A 799 13.71 1.76 -12.18
N ASP A 800 13.93 1.49 -10.90
CA ASP A 800 14.08 0.13 -10.42
C ASP A 800 12.74 -0.63 -10.42
N PRO A 801 12.73 -1.93 -10.77
CA PRO A 801 11.50 -2.73 -10.89
C PRO A 801 11.00 -3.22 -9.51
N LEU A 802 10.97 -2.34 -8.54
CA LEU A 802 10.57 -2.63 -7.16
C LEU A 802 9.45 -1.68 -6.71
N GLU A 803 8.61 -2.16 -5.83
CA GLU A 803 7.65 -1.31 -5.11
C GLU A 803 8.38 -0.35 -4.17
N VAL A 804 7.74 0.80 -3.89
CA VAL A 804 8.31 1.86 -3.03
C VAL A 804 8.74 1.31 -1.66
N GLY A 805 7.95 0.43 -1.07
CA GLY A 805 8.29 -0.19 0.22
C GLY A 805 9.61 -0.97 0.18
N ALA A 806 9.83 -1.76 -0.87
CA ALA A 806 11.07 -2.53 -1.04
C ALA A 806 12.29 -1.61 -1.29
N LEU A 807 12.11 -0.51 -2.02
CA LEU A 807 13.16 0.49 -2.21
C LEU A 807 13.55 1.17 -0.90
N VAL A 808 12.57 1.53 -0.07
CA VAL A 808 12.81 2.11 1.26
C VAL A 808 13.48 1.10 2.18
N ASP A 809 13.12 -0.18 2.11
CA ASP A 809 13.75 -1.23 2.89
C ASP A 809 15.22 -1.45 2.50
N ILE A 810 15.56 -1.37 1.21
CA ILE A 810 16.95 -1.40 0.75
C ILE A 810 17.70 -0.15 1.25
N PHE A 811 17.12 1.03 1.07
CA PHE A 811 17.71 2.31 1.51
C PHE A 811 17.97 2.33 3.02
N ARG A 812 17.10 1.69 3.82
CA ARG A 812 17.30 1.51 5.27
C ARG A 812 18.43 0.53 5.58
N ALA A 813 18.53 -0.56 4.82
CA ALA A 813 19.51 -1.62 5.05
C ALA A 813 20.93 -1.26 4.57
N GLU A 814 21.04 -0.41 3.57
CA GLU A 814 22.29 0.05 2.99
C GLU A 814 22.52 1.51 3.36
N GLU A 815 23.14 1.76 4.54
CA GLU A 815 23.30 3.09 5.16
C GLU A 815 23.89 4.17 4.25
N ASP A 816 24.78 3.80 3.34
CA ASP A 816 25.47 4.74 2.43
C ASP A 816 24.81 4.79 1.04
N SER A 817 23.66 4.15 0.82
CA SER A 817 22.93 4.28 -0.43
C SER A 817 22.21 5.63 -0.56
N CYS A 818 21.75 5.94 -1.77
CA CYS A 818 20.94 7.11 -2.07
C CYS A 818 19.62 6.67 -2.74
N LEU A 819 18.55 7.45 -2.55
CA LEU A 819 17.23 7.16 -3.12
C LEU A 819 16.64 8.39 -3.81
N LEU A 820 16.12 8.21 -5.04
CA LEU A 820 15.32 9.23 -5.70
C LEU A 820 13.84 8.81 -5.68
N GLY A 821 12.96 9.73 -5.31
CA GLY A 821 11.53 9.46 -5.23
C GLY A 821 10.65 10.67 -5.50
N THR A 822 9.35 10.41 -5.48
CA THR A 822 8.29 11.41 -5.55
C THR A 822 7.50 11.43 -4.22
N ASP A 823 6.32 12.03 -4.20
CA ASP A 823 5.47 12.14 -3.00
C ASP A 823 5.26 10.80 -2.27
N ALA A 824 5.12 9.70 -3.00
CA ALA A 824 4.93 8.38 -2.40
C ALA A 824 6.14 7.91 -1.56
N VAL A 825 7.35 8.30 -1.95
CA VAL A 825 8.56 8.05 -1.14
C VAL A 825 8.59 9.00 0.04
N ARG A 826 8.28 10.30 -0.15
CA ARG A 826 8.22 11.28 0.94
C ARG A 826 7.35 10.80 2.10
N ASP A 827 6.15 10.29 1.81
CA ASP A 827 5.17 9.88 2.82
C ASP A 827 5.48 8.49 3.41
N GLY A 828 6.18 7.63 2.65
CA GLY A 828 6.49 6.24 3.01
C GLY A 828 7.84 6.00 3.71
N VAL A 829 8.75 6.99 3.73
CA VAL A 829 10.08 6.83 4.32
C VAL A 829 10.02 7.00 5.83
N ASP A 830 10.35 5.94 6.55
CA ASP A 830 10.67 5.96 7.98
C ASP A 830 12.01 5.26 8.19
N VAL A 831 13.08 6.05 8.12
CA VAL A 831 14.46 5.57 8.13
C VAL A 831 15.24 6.36 9.17
N PRO A 832 15.41 5.83 10.40
CA PRO A 832 16.19 6.48 11.44
C PRO A 832 17.70 6.30 11.22
N GLY A 833 18.48 7.19 11.79
CA GLY A 833 19.94 7.09 11.82
C GLY A 833 20.61 7.51 10.52
N ARG A 834 21.79 6.98 10.27
CA ARG A 834 22.69 7.38 9.16
C ARG A 834 22.11 7.14 7.77
N SER A 835 21.15 6.25 7.61
CA SER A 835 20.57 5.94 6.30
C SER A 835 19.82 7.13 5.66
N LEU A 836 19.35 8.11 6.45
CA LEU A 836 18.77 9.35 5.93
C LEU A 836 19.39 10.56 6.66
N ARG A 837 20.44 11.13 6.08
CA ARG A 837 21.15 12.32 6.61
C ARG A 837 21.16 13.52 5.70
N LEU A 838 20.66 13.36 4.46
CA LEU A 838 20.52 14.45 3.50
C LEU A 838 19.19 14.34 2.76
N LEU A 839 18.43 15.42 2.73
CA LEU A 839 17.18 15.54 1.98
C LEU A 839 17.30 16.67 0.97
N VAL A 840 17.14 16.36 -0.31
CA VAL A 840 17.25 17.33 -1.40
C VAL A 840 15.94 17.43 -2.19
N PHE A 841 15.35 18.62 -2.26
CA PHE A 841 14.23 18.90 -3.16
C PHE A 841 14.74 19.51 -4.47
N ASP A 842 14.27 18.96 -5.60
CA ASP A 842 14.56 19.53 -6.91
C ASP A 842 13.82 20.85 -7.16
N ARG A 843 12.60 20.96 -6.63
CA ARG A 843 11.71 22.14 -6.68
C ARG A 843 10.81 22.21 -5.47
N MET A 844 10.22 23.38 -5.30
CA MET A 844 9.15 23.59 -4.33
C MET A 844 7.98 22.62 -4.58
N PRO A 845 7.48 21.87 -3.56
CA PRO A 845 6.43 20.87 -3.73
C PRO A 845 5.03 21.48 -3.79
N TRP A 846 4.80 22.35 -4.78
CA TRP A 846 3.49 22.94 -5.03
C TRP A 846 2.46 21.86 -5.36
N PRO A 847 1.19 22.03 -4.99
CA PRO A 847 0.11 21.19 -5.50
C PRO A 847 0.08 21.22 -7.03
N ARG A 848 -0.25 20.07 -7.63
CA ARG A 848 -0.43 20.02 -9.10
C ARG A 848 -1.69 20.82 -9.46
N PRO A 849 -1.62 21.75 -10.43
CA PRO A 849 -2.76 22.58 -10.83
C PRO A 849 -3.72 21.82 -11.76
N ASP A 850 -4.17 20.63 -11.34
CA ASP A 850 -5.21 19.84 -12.03
C ASP A 850 -6.60 20.47 -11.86
N ILE A 851 -7.60 19.88 -12.49
CA ILE A 851 -8.97 20.40 -12.49
C ILE A 851 -9.53 20.44 -11.09
N LEU A 852 -9.37 19.35 -10.34
CA LEU A 852 -9.85 19.24 -8.96
C LEU A 852 -9.19 20.25 -8.03
N HIS A 853 -7.85 20.37 -8.13
CA HIS A 853 -7.11 21.32 -7.29
C HIS A 853 -7.51 22.78 -7.60
N LYS A 854 -7.76 23.13 -8.86
CA LYS A 854 -8.24 24.48 -9.22
C LYS A 854 -9.59 24.80 -8.54
N ALA A 855 -10.53 23.86 -8.54
CA ALA A 855 -11.82 24.04 -7.87
C ALA A 855 -11.64 24.20 -6.35
N ARG A 856 -10.84 23.32 -5.71
CA ARG A 856 -10.53 23.41 -4.28
C ARG A 856 -9.81 24.70 -3.91
N ARG A 857 -8.88 25.14 -4.74
CA ARG A 857 -8.20 26.41 -4.55
C ARG A 857 -9.18 27.59 -4.57
N GLN A 858 -10.15 27.58 -5.45
CA GLN A 858 -11.20 28.60 -5.49
C GLN A 858 -12.05 28.57 -4.23
N ARG A 859 -12.47 27.38 -3.78
CA ARG A 859 -13.33 27.19 -2.61
C ARG A 859 -12.64 27.54 -1.28
N PHE A 860 -11.36 27.17 -1.12
CA PHE A 860 -10.63 27.21 0.15
C PHE A 860 -9.64 28.37 0.31
N GLY A 861 -9.83 29.48 -0.39
CA GLY A 861 -9.06 30.70 -0.15
C GLY A 861 -7.82 30.91 -1.04
N GLY A 862 -7.80 30.33 -2.22
CA GLY A 862 -6.88 30.70 -3.28
C GLY A 862 -5.41 30.41 -2.95
N LYS A 863 -4.58 31.44 -3.00
CA LYS A 863 -3.13 31.31 -2.74
C LYS A 863 -2.80 30.86 -1.30
N GLY A 864 -3.62 31.23 -0.33
CA GLY A 864 -3.44 30.82 1.07
C GLY A 864 -3.54 29.31 1.22
N TYR A 865 -4.49 28.69 0.52
CA TYR A 865 -4.66 27.23 0.48
C TYR A 865 -3.43 26.54 -0.13
N ASP A 866 -2.92 27.02 -1.28
CA ASP A 866 -1.70 26.49 -1.91
C ASP A 866 -0.48 26.61 -0.97
N ASP A 867 -0.31 27.77 -0.34
CA ASP A 867 0.79 28.03 0.60
C ASP A 867 0.73 27.06 1.82
N GLY A 868 -0.47 26.86 2.39
CA GLY A 868 -0.68 25.92 3.50
C GLY A 868 -0.30 24.48 3.12
N LEU A 869 -0.74 24.02 1.96
CA LEU A 869 -0.38 22.68 1.46
C LEU A 869 1.13 22.53 1.21
N ALA A 870 1.76 23.53 0.63
CA ALA A 870 3.20 23.51 0.36
C ALA A 870 4.02 23.51 1.68
N ARG A 871 3.62 24.33 2.69
CA ARG A 871 4.23 24.31 4.02
C ARG A 871 4.12 22.93 4.67
N ALA A 872 2.91 22.36 4.68
CA ALA A 872 2.69 21.02 5.26
C ALA A 872 3.58 19.96 4.62
N ARG A 873 3.70 19.94 3.27
CA ARG A 873 4.58 19.01 2.54
C ARG A 873 6.06 19.17 2.88
N LEU A 874 6.52 20.42 3.05
CA LEU A 874 7.90 20.69 3.49
C LEU A 874 8.13 20.20 4.91
N ALA A 875 7.23 20.53 5.84
CA ALA A 875 7.32 20.11 7.23
C ALA A 875 7.33 18.58 7.38
N GLN A 876 6.47 17.88 6.63
CA GLN A 876 6.41 16.41 6.60
C GLN A 876 7.71 15.78 6.11
N ALA A 877 8.26 16.30 5.00
CA ALA A 877 9.51 15.80 4.47
C ALA A 877 10.68 16.07 5.41
N PHE A 878 10.75 17.28 5.96
CA PHE A 878 11.79 17.68 6.94
C PHE A 878 11.73 16.80 8.20
N GLY A 879 10.54 16.52 8.70
CA GLY A 879 10.33 15.66 9.88
C GLY A 879 10.82 14.21 9.70
N ARG A 880 11.24 13.81 8.48
CA ARG A 880 11.88 12.51 8.23
C ARG A 880 13.38 12.49 8.52
N LEU A 881 14.05 13.69 8.55
CA LEU A 881 15.48 13.80 8.77
C LEU A 881 15.91 13.47 10.20
N ILE A 882 15.14 13.87 11.21
CA ILE A 882 15.48 13.68 12.62
C ILE A 882 14.43 12.78 13.26
N ARG A 883 14.83 11.58 13.62
CA ARG A 883 14.00 10.55 14.26
C ARG A 883 14.47 10.19 15.66
N ARG A 884 15.76 10.43 15.96
CA ARG A 884 16.42 10.21 17.23
C ARG A 884 17.12 11.48 17.68
N ALA A 885 17.43 11.58 18.95
CA ALA A 885 18.08 12.75 19.53
C ALA A 885 19.51 12.98 19.00
N ASP A 886 20.17 11.92 18.54
CA ASP A 886 21.52 11.89 17.99
C ASP A 886 21.57 11.95 16.45
N ASP A 887 20.43 11.92 15.77
CA ASP A 887 20.38 12.05 14.31
C ASP A 887 20.86 13.45 13.88
N LYS A 888 21.63 13.50 12.79
CA LYS A 888 22.02 14.74 12.12
C LYS A 888 21.49 14.76 10.69
N GLY A 889 20.95 15.91 10.26
CA GLY A 889 20.32 16.00 8.94
C GLY A 889 20.55 17.35 8.25
N VAL A 890 20.72 17.27 6.93
CA VAL A 890 20.84 18.46 6.07
C VAL A 890 19.67 18.49 5.10
N PHE A 891 19.00 19.64 5.02
CA PHE A 891 17.93 19.90 4.07
C PHE A 891 18.44 20.85 2.98
N VAL A 892 18.23 20.52 1.71
CA VAL A 892 18.62 21.36 0.57
C VAL A 892 17.46 21.54 -0.39
N MET A 893 17.15 22.80 -0.73
CA MET A 893 16.20 23.18 -1.75
C MET A 893 16.95 23.72 -2.97
N LEU A 894 16.83 23.07 -4.14
CA LEU A 894 17.48 23.50 -5.39
C LEU A 894 16.64 24.52 -6.19
N ASP A 895 15.53 25.03 -5.64
CA ASP A 895 14.70 26.06 -6.25
C ASP A 895 15.01 27.43 -5.66
N ALA A 896 15.85 28.19 -6.34
CA ALA A 896 16.23 29.57 -5.91
C ALA A 896 15.02 30.51 -5.74
N ALA A 897 13.92 30.26 -6.48
CA ALA A 897 12.69 31.04 -6.40
C ALA A 897 11.75 30.61 -5.26
N ALA A 898 12.13 29.60 -4.45
CA ALA A 898 11.32 29.13 -3.32
C ALA A 898 11.03 30.27 -2.34
N PRO A 899 9.74 30.60 -2.07
CA PRO A 899 9.38 31.74 -1.21
C PRO A 899 9.74 31.47 0.24
N THR A 900 10.46 32.40 0.88
CA THR A 900 10.91 32.26 2.27
C THR A 900 9.76 32.04 3.24
N ARG A 901 8.58 32.64 3.00
CA ARG A 901 7.38 32.46 3.84
C ARG A 901 6.88 31.00 3.97
N LEU A 902 7.29 30.11 3.06
CA LEU A 902 6.85 28.71 3.10
C LEU A 902 7.72 27.85 4.03
N PHE A 903 8.90 28.32 4.38
CA PHE A 903 9.79 27.63 5.30
C PHE A 903 9.45 27.90 6.78
N SER A 904 8.47 28.79 7.06
CA SER A 904 7.92 28.98 8.41
C SER A 904 7.21 27.72 8.96
N GLY A 905 6.90 26.74 8.12
CA GLY A 905 6.39 25.43 8.53
C GLY A 905 7.47 24.45 9.02
N LEU A 906 8.77 24.81 8.91
CA LEU A 906 9.83 23.98 9.48
C LEU A 906 9.83 24.08 11.00
N PRO A 907 10.34 23.05 11.72
CA PRO A 907 10.42 23.09 13.17
C PRO A 907 11.19 24.30 13.71
N GLU A 908 10.82 24.73 14.91
CA GLU A 908 11.52 25.81 15.61
C GLU A 908 13.01 25.46 15.82
N GLY A 909 13.88 26.42 15.63
CA GLY A 909 15.35 26.28 15.71
C GLY A 909 16.02 25.93 14.38
N VAL A 910 15.27 25.63 13.32
CA VAL A 910 15.85 25.42 11.98
C VAL A 910 16.21 26.75 11.34
N GLU A 911 17.50 26.98 11.11
CA GLU A 911 17.99 28.14 10.38
C GLU A 911 18.13 27.88 8.88
N LEU A 912 17.35 28.63 8.08
CA LEU A 912 17.42 28.56 6.62
C LEU A 912 18.43 29.57 6.08
N GLN A 913 19.41 29.08 5.32
CA GLN A 913 20.44 29.91 4.69
C GLN A 913 20.28 29.87 3.16
N ARG A 914 20.43 31.04 2.51
CA ARG A 914 20.48 31.17 1.05
C ARG A 914 21.92 31.30 0.60
N VAL A 915 22.44 30.27 -0.07
CA VAL A 915 23.87 30.13 -0.36
C VAL A 915 24.09 29.65 -1.80
N GLY A 916 25.31 29.74 -2.29
CA GLY A 916 25.73 29.09 -3.53
C GLY A 916 25.90 27.58 -3.36
N LEU A 917 25.90 26.86 -4.47
CA LEU A 917 26.03 25.39 -4.45
C LEU A 917 27.34 24.91 -3.77
N VAL A 918 28.46 25.58 -4.04
CA VAL A 918 29.77 25.20 -3.46
C VAL A 918 29.73 25.34 -1.94
N GLU A 919 29.20 26.45 -1.44
CA GLU A 919 29.05 26.68 0.00
C GLU A 919 28.12 25.64 0.66
N ALA A 920 27.00 25.30 0.00
CA ALA A 920 26.10 24.26 0.46
C ALA A 920 26.77 22.89 0.56
N ILE A 921 27.61 22.52 -0.43
CA ILE A 921 28.39 21.26 -0.46
C ILE A 921 29.39 21.22 0.69
N GLU A 922 30.20 22.27 0.85
CA GLU A 922 31.23 22.37 1.90
C GLU A 922 30.60 22.32 3.30
N ALA A 923 29.53 23.08 3.52
CA ALA A 923 28.80 23.09 4.79
C ALA A 923 28.17 21.73 5.10
N THR A 924 27.61 21.03 4.09
CA THR A 924 27.05 19.68 4.23
C THR A 924 28.12 18.69 4.66
N ALA A 925 29.26 18.67 3.96
CA ALA A 925 30.38 17.79 4.28
C ALA A 925 30.94 18.05 5.69
N ALA A 926 31.17 19.32 6.03
CA ALA A 926 31.70 19.71 7.34
C ALA A 926 30.74 19.39 8.49
N PHE A 927 29.42 19.53 8.27
CA PHE A 927 28.43 19.25 9.30
C PHE A 927 28.26 17.76 9.57
N LEU A 928 28.19 16.95 8.51
CA LEU A 928 27.99 15.49 8.62
C LEU A 928 29.27 14.73 9.00
N ALA A 929 30.48 15.28 8.74
CA ALA A 929 31.75 14.68 9.20
C ALA A 929 31.95 14.76 10.72
N ARG A 930 31.26 15.66 11.41
CA ARG A 930 31.35 15.83 12.88
C ARG A 930 30.42 14.90 13.66
N GLY A 931 29.69 14.03 13.02
CA GLY A 931 28.77 13.03 13.56
C GLY A 931 29.15 11.65 13.09
#